data_86da8f2075f4e9cb68bc6ba97463d8ef
#
_entry.id   86da8f2075f4e9cb68bc6ba97463d8ef
#
_cell.length_a   1.000
_cell.length_b   1.000
_cell.length_c   1.000
_cell.angle_alpha   90.00
_cell.angle_beta   90.00
_cell.angle_gamma   90.00
#
_symmetry.space_group_name_H-M   'P 1'
#
loop_
_entity.id
_entity.type
_entity.pdbx_description
1 polymer ?
#
loop_
_entity_poly.entity_id
_entity_poly.type
_entity_poly.pdbx_seq_one_letter_code
_entity_poly.pdbx_strand_id
1 'polypeptide(L)'
;MGDPIILQADQWWRRPFGMLQTNLREIDADMGVDEVADFIDQHGANAWLIAKNALVDCRKSGDLIHDAITAAHSKGLRLLARMDFSKVSAEIAAKHPEWCFKSPTGKLQTHDGGLVSVCPSGAYYQERIFDILDEVTRRYPVDGFFINWTTMNEQDYYKRYHGVCQCSNCQMRWLKYSGGLELPRGPTDANYTQWLRFSRDIIDELTGRIRSFISQRLPSACLILGKTADIMFHEANNAVGRELWPHTTTEMVSSWMSYRPDVPVLVNSTCFMDMPYRMASEEPAHFAQYLLQCISRGGYPSTYMMGTPGKIPYLCLDIAGQITRFHKKWSQIYDGLRPVAKTGLVLPDRTQMTAEQFEEAVSEYRGLYSAMQELHMPFDTLAQERLSAMAENSGLKRYEVLILPNLGKLGQQDADALDNWVSEGGNLIATASSAVNDYGAVQLKSLPSERQIDVNRERELLFSTYFAPPQSEARAHIYTGPIVPLHGAYHSFEWKADTGGGYKMLARAPFSPPEKAYGNVQMDERGYGIARHGTGTGVVIPFTVGRGYRELGLGVFRDFFTTILQEEGNPRERILCCIAEQVEMTVNANGPKLVVHLINMSGARKQNFGSHIPITGGKIKVLKGGSNISAHALHADKMLDVEDGTILLPTLDLFEVIVIEGF
;
A
#
# COMPACT_ATOMS: atom_id res chain seq x y z
N MET A 1 41.81 21.18 -7.97
CA MET A 1 41.09 20.93 -9.25
C MET A 1 39.68 20.61 -8.81
N GLY A 2 38.72 21.50 -9.07
CA GLY A 2 37.33 21.31 -8.67
C GLY A 2 36.71 20.19 -9.49
N ASP A 3 35.95 19.34 -8.82
CA ASP A 3 35.14 18.32 -9.48
C ASP A 3 34.22 18.98 -10.52
N PRO A 4 34.06 18.39 -11.71
CA PRO A 4 33.17 18.94 -12.71
C PRO A 4 31.74 18.93 -12.14
N ILE A 5 31.09 20.09 -12.13
CA ILE A 5 29.67 20.23 -11.88
C ILE A 5 28.98 19.41 -12.97
N ILE A 6 28.62 18.17 -12.65
CA ILE A 6 27.70 17.38 -13.47
C ILE A 6 26.37 18.13 -13.35
N LEU A 7 26.00 18.85 -14.40
CA LEU A 7 24.64 19.38 -14.57
C LEU A 7 23.68 18.22 -14.30
N GLN A 8 22.96 18.28 -13.16
CA GLN A 8 21.95 17.26 -12.86
C GLN A 8 20.97 17.27 -14.02
N ALA A 9 20.87 16.15 -14.73
CA ALA A 9 19.88 15.97 -15.77
C ALA A 9 18.49 16.33 -15.21
N ASP A 10 17.68 17.03 -15.98
CA ASP A 10 16.33 17.46 -15.57
C ASP A 10 15.50 16.23 -15.16
N GLN A 11 15.30 16.05 -13.85
CA GLN A 11 14.51 14.96 -13.28
C GLN A 11 13.04 15.38 -13.25
N TRP A 12 12.45 15.58 -14.44
CA TRP A 12 11.08 16.05 -14.64
C TRP A 12 10.04 15.29 -13.80
N TRP A 13 10.24 14.01 -13.54
CA TRP A 13 9.34 13.14 -12.77
C TRP A 13 9.28 13.44 -11.27
N ARG A 14 10.18 14.27 -10.74
CA ARG A 14 10.14 14.70 -9.34
C ARG A 14 9.12 15.80 -9.09
N ARG A 15 8.64 16.45 -10.15
CA ARG A 15 7.55 17.44 -10.07
C ARG A 15 6.21 16.72 -10.29
N PRO A 16 5.10 17.21 -9.69
CA PRO A 16 3.79 16.63 -9.89
C PRO A 16 3.41 16.55 -11.37
N PHE A 17 2.98 15.37 -11.80
CA PHE A 17 2.49 15.14 -13.14
C PHE A 17 1.30 14.16 -13.12
N GLY A 18 0.47 14.21 -14.17
CA GLY A 18 -0.50 13.18 -14.48
C GLY A 18 -0.04 12.36 -15.67
N MET A 19 -0.35 11.07 -15.72
CA MET A 19 -0.01 10.20 -16.84
C MET A 19 -1.25 9.57 -17.45
N LEU A 20 -1.21 9.30 -18.77
CA LEU A 20 -2.18 8.46 -19.45
C LEU A 20 -1.45 7.34 -20.18
N GLN A 21 -1.87 6.10 -19.93
CA GLN A 21 -1.36 4.92 -20.62
C GLN A 21 -2.35 4.46 -21.70
N THR A 22 -1.85 4.34 -22.92
CA THR A 22 -2.53 3.64 -24.02
C THR A 22 -1.93 2.25 -24.21
N ASN A 23 -2.71 1.19 -23.98
CA ASN A 23 -2.27 -0.18 -24.24
C ASN A 23 -2.69 -0.59 -25.66
N LEU A 24 -1.85 -0.25 -26.64
CA LEU A 24 -2.15 -0.42 -28.05
C LEU A 24 -2.19 -1.89 -28.44
N ARG A 25 -3.11 -2.21 -29.33
CA ARG A 25 -3.27 -3.52 -29.96
C ARG A 25 -2.80 -3.43 -31.40
N GLU A 26 -2.61 -4.55 -32.08
CA GLU A 26 -2.24 -4.58 -33.50
C GLU A 26 -3.22 -3.78 -34.39
N ILE A 27 -4.52 -3.83 -34.04
CA ILE A 27 -5.57 -3.06 -34.73
C ILE A 27 -5.50 -1.54 -34.51
N ASP A 28 -4.68 -1.08 -33.61
CA ASP A 28 -4.46 0.35 -33.30
C ASP A 28 -3.19 0.89 -34.00
N ALA A 29 -2.51 0.09 -34.86
CA ALA A 29 -1.23 0.46 -35.50
C ALA A 29 -1.31 1.73 -36.35
N ASP A 30 -2.44 1.95 -37.03
CA ASP A 30 -2.68 3.11 -37.91
C ASP A 30 -3.38 4.28 -37.14
N MET A 31 -3.23 4.40 -35.83
CA MET A 31 -3.83 5.49 -35.02
C MET A 31 -3.30 6.86 -35.45
N GLY A 32 -4.13 7.89 -35.30
CA GLY A 32 -3.71 9.29 -35.38
C GLY A 32 -2.97 9.70 -34.12
N VAL A 33 -1.64 9.81 -34.15
CA VAL A 33 -0.81 10.10 -32.99
C VAL A 33 -1.07 11.51 -32.41
N ASP A 34 -1.33 12.49 -33.29
CA ASP A 34 -1.67 13.87 -32.90
C ASP A 34 -3.01 13.92 -32.15
N GLU A 35 -4.02 13.20 -32.62
CA GLU A 35 -5.33 13.11 -31.97
C GLU A 35 -5.22 12.51 -30.55
N VAL A 36 -4.37 11.48 -30.39
CA VAL A 36 -4.12 10.88 -29.09
C VAL A 36 -3.38 11.85 -28.16
N ALA A 37 -2.37 12.55 -28.67
CA ALA A 37 -1.63 13.55 -27.90
C ALA A 37 -2.53 14.74 -27.49
N ASP A 38 -3.44 15.18 -28.36
CA ASP A 38 -4.46 16.19 -28.05
C ASP A 38 -5.39 15.75 -26.93
N PHE A 39 -5.87 14.52 -27.00
CA PHE A 39 -6.72 13.96 -25.95
C PHE A 39 -5.99 13.92 -24.60
N ILE A 40 -4.72 13.51 -24.58
CA ILE A 40 -3.91 13.41 -23.35
C ILE A 40 -3.75 14.79 -22.71
N ASP A 41 -3.42 15.81 -23.48
CA ASP A 41 -3.30 17.18 -22.96
C ASP A 41 -4.63 17.72 -22.43
N GLN A 42 -5.73 17.54 -23.19
CA GLN A 42 -7.08 17.91 -22.76
C GLN A 42 -7.54 17.15 -21.50
N HIS A 43 -7.11 15.91 -21.34
CA HIS A 43 -7.35 15.12 -20.13
C HIS A 43 -6.62 15.68 -18.90
N GLY A 44 -5.60 16.52 -19.10
CA GLY A 44 -4.81 17.15 -18.07
C GLY A 44 -3.52 16.41 -17.72
N ALA A 45 -3.21 15.32 -18.42
CA ALA A 45 -1.97 14.60 -18.23
C ALA A 45 -0.77 15.32 -18.88
N ASN A 46 0.43 15.11 -18.32
CA ASN A 46 1.70 15.66 -18.80
C ASN A 46 2.59 14.57 -19.38
N ALA A 47 2.21 13.30 -19.23
CA ALA A 47 2.98 12.17 -19.71
C ALA A 47 2.09 11.14 -20.39
N TRP A 48 2.62 10.57 -21.46
CA TRP A 48 2.02 9.49 -22.24
C TRP A 48 2.86 8.23 -22.09
N LEU A 49 2.30 7.17 -21.52
CA LEU A 49 2.90 5.84 -21.51
C LEU A 49 2.34 5.02 -22.67
N ILE A 50 3.17 4.78 -23.66
CA ILE A 50 2.81 3.97 -24.82
C ILE A 50 3.25 2.51 -24.60
N ALA A 51 2.29 1.59 -24.61
CA ALA A 51 2.59 0.17 -24.58
C ALA A 51 2.71 -0.39 -25.99
N LYS A 52 3.89 -0.92 -26.31
CA LYS A 52 4.20 -1.48 -27.62
C LYS A 52 4.53 -2.95 -27.50
N ASN A 53 3.69 -3.81 -28.09
CA ASN A 53 4.06 -5.18 -28.40
C ASN A 53 3.97 -5.33 -29.92
N ALA A 54 5.10 -5.57 -30.60
CA ALA A 54 5.21 -5.91 -32.05
C ALA A 54 4.51 -4.98 -33.05
N LEU A 55 4.10 -3.76 -32.67
CA LEU A 55 3.35 -2.84 -33.55
C LEU A 55 4.15 -2.31 -34.75
N VAL A 56 5.48 -2.42 -34.73
CA VAL A 56 6.35 -1.93 -35.82
C VAL A 56 6.05 -2.64 -37.11
N ASP A 57 5.73 -3.93 -37.06
CA ASP A 57 5.50 -4.76 -38.26
C ASP A 57 4.06 -4.66 -38.78
N CYS A 58 3.14 -4.08 -38.01
CA CYS A 58 1.72 -3.98 -38.36
C CYS A 58 1.34 -2.66 -39.04
N ARG A 59 2.17 -1.61 -38.89
CA ARG A 59 1.89 -0.30 -39.52
C ARG A 59 2.26 -0.32 -41.00
N LYS A 60 1.38 0.21 -41.82
CA LYS A 60 1.57 0.26 -43.29
C LYS A 60 2.71 1.17 -43.74
N SER A 61 3.03 2.22 -42.97
CA SER A 61 4.12 3.16 -43.27
C SER A 61 4.54 3.95 -42.02
N GLY A 62 5.81 4.39 -41.99
CA GLY A 62 6.36 5.26 -40.97
C GLY A 62 6.79 4.50 -39.70
N ASP A 63 7.24 5.27 -38.71
CA ASP A 63 7.65 4.77 -37.38
C ASP A 63 6.72 5.32 -36.30
N LEU A 64 5.81 4.49 -35.80
CA LEU A 64 4.79 4.88 -34.83
C LEU A 64 5.38 5.51 -33.56
N ILE A 65 6.51 5.00 -33.07
CA ILE A 65 7.12 5.51 -31.84
C ILE A 65 7.77 6.87 -32.09
N HIS A 66 8.46 7.03 -33.21
CA HIS A 66 9.04 8.32 -33.62
C HIS A 66 7.96 9.40 -33.77
N ASP A 67 6.86 9.06 -34.45
CA ASP A 67 5.73 9.97 -34.65
C ASP A 67 5.05 10.32 -33.32
N ALA A 68 4.85 9.34 -32.43
CA ALA A 68 4.27 9.56 -31.10
C ALA A 68 5.17 10.45 -30.23
N ILE A 69 6.50 10.27 -30.28
CA ILE A 69 7.44 11.15 -29.57
C ILE A 69 7.32 12.58 -30.11
N THR A 70 7.30 12.75 -31.41
CA THR A 70 7.18 14.06 -32.06
C THR A 70 5.88 14.75 -31.69
N ALA A 71 4.75 14.05 -31.75
CA ALA A 71 3.44 14.58 -31.38
C ALA A 71 3.38 14.95 -29.86
N ALA A 72 3.88 14.07 -28.99
CA ALA A 72 3.93 14.33 -27.55
C ALA A 72 4.79 15.56 -27.23
N HIS A 73 6.03 15.61 -27.73
CA HIS A 73 6.96 16.70 -27.44
C HIS A 73 6.48 18.05 -28.01
N SER A 74 5.79 18.06 -29.17
CA SER A 74 5.20 19.28 -29.73
C SER A 74 4.18 19.96 -28.80
N LYS A 75 3.59 19.19 -27.88
CA LYS A 75 2.62 19.65 -26.87
C LYS A 75 3.22 19.76 -25.46
N GLY A 76 4.53 19.57 -25.32
CA GLY A 76 5.21 19.58 -24.03
C GLY A 76 4.91 18.37 -23.14
N LEU A 77 4.34 17.31 -23.73
CA LEU A 77 4.13 16.02 -23.03
C LEU A 77 5.43 15.22 -23.02
N ARG A 78 5.61 14.41 -21.97
CA ARG A 78 6.67 13.40 -21.89
C ARG A 78 6.17 12.08 -22.45
N LEU A 79 7.01 11.35 -23.19
CA LEU A 79 6.66 10.04 -23.73
C LEU A 79 7.51 8.95 -23.11
N LEU A 80 6.82 7.95 -22.51
CA LEU A 80 7.45 6.80 -21.88
C LEU A 80 7.15 5.53 -22.67
N ALA A 81 8.15 4.66 -22.82
CA ALA A 81 8.02 3.37 -23.46
C ALA A 81 7.74 2.25 -22.46
N ARG A 82 6.61 1.55 -22.62
CA ARG A 82 6.35 0.32 -21.87
C ARG A 82 6.98 -0.87 -22.58
N MET A 83 7.87 -1.56 -21.88
CA MET A 83 8.54 -2.77 -22.35
C MET A 83 8.04 -3.99 -21.58
N ASP A 84 7.72 -5.08 -22.26
CA ASP A 84 7.35 -6.35 -21.63
C ASP A 84 8.33 -7.45 -22.05
N PHE A 85 9.13 -7.90 -21.10
CA PHE A 85 10.11 -8.95 -21.29
C PHE A 85 9.66 -10.29 -20.69
N SER A 86 8.45 -10.37 -20.14
CA SER A 86 8.01 -11.53 -19.36
C SER A 86 7.72 -12.78 -20.20
N LYS A 87 7.53 -12.61 -21.51
CA LYS A 87 7.15 -13.69 -22.42
C LYS A 87 7.82 -13.54 -23.78
N VAL A 88 8.01 -14.66 -24.44
CA VAL A 88 8.47 -14.75 -25.83
C VAL A 88 7.47 -15.56 -26.65
N SER A 89 7.52 -15.48 -27.98
CA SER A 89 6.71 -16.35 -28.85
C SER A 89 7.13 -17.82 -28.71
N ALA A 90 6.21 -18.74 -29.01
CA ALA A 90 6.50 -20.18 -29.00
C ALA A 90 7.66 -20.54 -29.94
N GLU A 91 7.83 -19.82 -31.05
CA GLU A 91 8.95 -20.01 -31.98
C GLU A 91 10.29 -19.66 -31.32
N ILE A 92 10.37 -18.53 -30.62
CA ILE A 92 11.57 -18.11 -29.89
C ILE A 92 11.84 -19.09 -28.73
N ALA A 93 10.79 -19.49 -27.99
CA ALA A 93 10.91 -20.46 -26.90
C ALA A 93 11.44 -21.82 -27.37
N ALA A 94 11.07 -22.26 -28.58
CA ALA A 94 11.58 -23.49 -29.17
C ALA A 94 13.08 -23.40 -29.54
N LYS A 95 13.55 -22.21 -29.96
CA LYS A 95 14.96 -21.95 -30.26
C LYS A 95 15.80 -21.74 -29.00
N HIS A 96 15.21 -21.24 -27.92
CA HIS A 96 15.85 -20.85 -26.67
C HIS A 96 15.12 -21.42 -25.45
N PRO A 97 14.99 -22.74 -25.29
CA PRO A 97 14.28 -23.36 -24.18
C PRO A 97 14.96 -23.09 -22.82
N GLU A 98 16.22 -22.72 -22.80
CA GLU A 98 17.00 -22.32 -21.63
C GLU A 98 16.57 -20.95 -21.06
N TRP A 99 15.85 -20.13 -21.84
CA TRP A 99 15.29 -18.85 -21.37
C TRP A 99 13.99 -19.02 -20.60
N CYS A 100 13.31 -20.16 -20.82
CA CYS A 100 11.93 -20.32 -20.41
C CYS A 100 11.78 -20.74 -18.94
N PHE A 101 10.66 -20.31 -18.34
CA PHE A 101 10.18 -20.85 -17.08
C PHE A 101 9.90 -22.36 -17.22
N LYS A 102 10.33 -23.14 -16.22
CA LYS A 102 10.03 -24.59 -16.12
C LYS A 102 9.35 -24.88 -14.80
N SER A 103 8.15 -25.43 -14.85
CA SER A 103 7.41 -25.86 -13.67
C SER A 103 8.14 -27.01 -12.93
N PRO A 104 7.76 -27.36 -11.69
CA PRO A 104 8.27 -28.54 -10.99
C PRO A 104 8.05 -29.87 -11.71
N THR A 105 7.16 -29.93 -12.68
CA THR A 105 6.92 -31.10 -13.55
C THR A 105 7.72 -31.04 -14.87
N GLY A 106 8.57 -30.02 -15.04
CA GLY A 106 9.38 -29.81 -16.26
C GLY A 106 8.62 -29.16 -17.42
N LYS A 107 7.34 -28.84 -17.26
CA LYS A 107 6.51 -28.21 -18.31
C LYS A 107 6.80 -26.70 -18.40
N LEU A 108 6.75 -26.18 -19.63
CA LEU A 108 6.79 -24.72 -19.87
C LEU A 108 5.44 -24.08 -19.47
N GLN A 109 5.50 -22.83 -19.02
CA GLN A 109 4.29 -22.04 -18.77
C GLN A 109 3.90 -21.35 -20.08
N THR A 110 2.83 -21.84 -20.68
CA THR A 110 2.27 -21.31 -21.95
C THR A 110 1.04 -20.45 -21.68
N HIS A 111 0.84 -19.47 -22.55
CA HIS A 111 -0.31 -18.56 -22.50
C HIS A 111 -1.04 -18.55 -23.85
N ASP A 112 -2.26 -18.02 -23.84
CA ASP A 112 -3.00 -17.77 -25.07
C ASP A 112 -2.22 -16.85 -26.00
N GLY A 113 -2.47 -16.98 -27.32
CA GLY A 113 -1.72 -16.22 -28.32
C GLY A 113 -0.32 -16.78 -28.62
N GLY A 114 -0.01 -18.01 -28.20
CA GLY A 114 1.28 -18.67 -28.47
C GLY A 114 2.46 -18.07 -27.75
N LEU A 115 2.25 -17.55 -26.55
CA LEU A 115 3.29 -16.97 -25.70
C LEU A 115 3.77 -17.95 -24.65
N VAL A 116 5.05 -17.85 -24.29
CA VAL A 116 5.74 -18.69 -23.27
C VAL A 116 6.45 -17.79 -22.28
N SER A 117 6.24 -18.03 -20.98
CA SER A 117 6.93 -17.27 -19.92
C SER A 117 8.43 -17.54 -19.92
N VAL A 118 9.21 -16.48 -19.75
CA VAL A 118 10.66 -16.57 -19.53
C VAL A 118 11.01 -16.37 -18.05
N CYS A 119 12.18 -16.88 -17.68
CA CYS A 119 12.63 -16.83 -16.29
C CYS A 119 13.55 -15.63 -16.06
N PRO A 120 13.31 -14.78 -15.04
CA PRO A 120 14.20 -13.67 -14.69
C PRO A 120 15.64 -14.08 -14.36
N SER A 121 15.86 -15.31 -13.91
CA SER A 121 17.22 -15.86 -13.71
C SER A 121 17.91 -16.30 -15.01
N GLY A 122 17.18 -16.39 -16.12
CA GLY A 122 17.68 -16.89 -17.41
C GLY A 122 18.40 -15.82 -18.23
N ALA A 123 19.19 -16.25 -19.25
CA ALA A 123 20.00 -15.39 -20.10
C ALA A 123 19.17 -14.34 -20.87
N TYR A 124 17.88 -14.61 -21.14
CA TYR A 124 17.02 -13.61 -21.78
C TYR A 124 16.96 -12.32 -20.95
N TYR A 125 16.61 -12.41 -19.65
CA TYR A 125 16.59 -11.26 -18.76
C TYR A 125 17.99 -10.78 -18.33
N GLN A 126 18.93 -11.72 -18.20
CA GLN A 126 20.24 -11.35 -17.66
C GLN A 126 21.17 -10.72 -18.71
N GLU A 127 20.92 -10.98 -20.01
CA GLU A 127 21.78 -10.56 -21.13
C GLU A 127 20.98 -9.94 -22.26
N ARG A 128 20.07 -10.69 -22.90
CA ARG A 128 19.41 -10.30 -24.15
C ARG A 128 18.58 -9.00 -24.07
N ILE A 129 17.92 -8.74 -22.94
CA ILE A 129 17.14 -7.49 -22.77
C ILE A 129 18.01 -6.23 -22.87
N PHE A 130 19.29 -6.32 -22.53
CA PHE A 130 20.20 -5.17 -22.64
C PHE A 130 20.57 -4.84 -24.09
N ASP A 131 20.61 -5.84 -24.99
CA ASP A 131 20.75 -5.58 -26.44
C ASP A 131 19.52 -4.85 -26.97
N ILE A 132 18.32 -5.27 -26.53
CA ILE A 132 17.05 -4.62 -26.94
C ILE A 132 16.99 -3.19 -26.39
N LEU A 133 17.35 -2.98 -25.13
CA LEU A 133 17.40 -1.64 -24.51
C LEU A 133 18.44 -0.75 -25.21
N ASP A 134 19.58 -1.31 -25.62
CA ASP A 134 20.60 -0.58 -26.36
C ASP A 134 20.08 -0.10 -27.73
N GLU A 135 19.36 -0.95 -28.46
CA GLU A 135 18.73 -0.56 -29.72
C GLU A 135 17.69 0.54 -29.50
N VAL A 136 16.78 0.37 -28.53
CA VAL A 136 15.71 1.34 -28.23
C VAL A 136 16.29 2.70 -27.84
N THR A 137 17.28 2.72 -26.92
CA THR A 137 17.87 3.96 -26.43
C THR A 137 18.68 4.70 -27.49
N ARG A 138 19.22 4.00 -28.50
CA ARG A 138 19.87 4.64 -29.66
C ARG A 138 18.90 5.22 -30.68
N ARG A 139 17.73 4.60 -30.83
CA ARG A 139 16.75 4.99 -31.88
C ARG A 139 15.78 6.05 -31.42
N TYR A 140 15.41 6.06 -30.11
CA TYR A 140 14.28 6.84 -29.61
C TYR A 140 14.66 7.66 -28.38
N PRO A 141 14.52 9.00 -28.41
CA PRO A 141 14.74 9.87 -27.27
C PRO A 141 13.50 9.89 -26.33
N VAL A 142 13.15 8.72 -25.78
CA VAL A 142 12.04 8.59 -24.84
C VAL A 142 12.39 9.21 -23.48
N ASP A 143 11.39 9.74 -22.77
CA ASP A 143 11.54 10.38 -21.47
C ASP A 143 11.53 9.40 -20.31
N GLY A 144 11.26 8.12 -20.56
CA GLY A 144 11.28 7.09 -19.54
C GLY A 144 10.87 5.71 -20.03
N PHE A 145 11.02 4.75 -19.13
CA PHE A 145 10.70 3.34 -19.37
C PHE A 145 9.84 2.78 -18.25
N PHE A 146 8.89 1.94 -18.64
CA PHE A 146 8.14 1.06 -17.73
C PHE A 146 8.44 -0.40 -18.12
N ILE A 147 9.09 -1.14 -17.22
CA ILE A 147 9.41 -2.55 -17.46
C ILE A 147 8.33 -3.41 -16.83
N ASN A 148 7.43 -3.92 -17.65
CA ASN A 148 6.26 -4.69 -17.22
C ASN A 148 6.63 -6.11 -16.79
N TRP A 149 5.88 -6.66 -15.81
CA TRP A 149 5.96 -8.06 -15.38
C TRP A 149 7.36 -8.59 -15.03
N THR A 150 8.15 -7.81 -14.33
CA THR A 150 9.45 -8.25 -13.82
C THR A 150 9.25 -9.02 -12.52
N THR A 151 8.80 -10.28 -12.62
CA THR A 151 8.55 -11.18 -11.48
C THR A 151 8.91 -12.63 -11.81
N MET A 152 9.01 -13.47 -10.78
CA MET A 152 9.14 -14.94 -10.93
C MET A 152 7.76 -15.57 -11.20
N ASN A 153 7.23 -15.49 -12.38
CA ASN A 153 5.89 -15.86 -12.85
C ASN A 153 5.35 -17.23 -12.38
N GLU A 154 5.06 -17.39 -11.10
CA GLU A 154 4.52 -18.65 -10.54
C GLU A 154 3.04 -18.88 -10.89
N GLN A 155 2.31 -17.82 -11.27
CA GLN A 155 0.91 -17.87 -11.69
C GLN A 155 0.74 -17.33 -13.10
N ASP A 156 -0.23 -17.88 -13.84
CA ASP A 156 -0.64 -17.34 -15.14
C ASP A 156 -1.78 -16.31 -15.00
N TYR A 157 -2.27 -15.79 -16.14
CA TYR A 157 -3.40 -14.85 -16.19
C TYR A 157 -4.72 -15.42 -15.65
N TYR A 158 -4.88 -16.75 -15.69
CA TYR A 158 -6.04 -17.44 -15.12
C TYR A 158 -5.90 -17.74 -13.62
N LYS A 159 -4.86 -17.18 -12.96
CA LYS A 159 -4.51 -17.45 -11.55
C LYS A 159 -4.17 -18.91 -11.25
N ARG A 160 -3.90 -19.73 -12.27
CA ARG A 160 -3.42 -21.10 -12.07
C ARG A 160 -1.98 -21.06 -11.60
N TYR A 161 -1.71 -21.77 -10.51
CA TYR A 161 -0.38 -21.89 -9.95
C TYR A 161 0.46 -22.92 -10.74
N HIS A 162 1.63 -22.53 -11.20
CA HIS A 162 2.55 -23.36 -11.98
C HIS A 162 3.75 -23.87 -11.18
N GLY A 163 3.90 -23.43 -9.95
CA GLY A 163 5.01 -23.78 -9.07
C GLY A 163 6.21 -22.83 -9.19
N VAL A 164 7.22 -23.11 -8.40
CA VAL A 164 8.51 -22.42 -8.44
C VAL A 164 9.31 -22.86 -9.68
N CYS A 165 9.94 -21.92 -10.35
CA CYS A 165 10.72 -22.21 -11.55
C CYS A 165 11.90 -23.15 -11.26
N GLN A 166 11.94 -24.29 -11.94
CA GLN A 166 12.97 -25.34 -11.83
C GLN A 166 13.98 -25.29 -12.99
N CYS A 167 14.15 -24.16 -13.69
CA CYS A 167 15.19 -24.07 -14.72
C CYS A 167 16.60 -24.16 -14.09
N SER A 168 17.61 -24.55 -14.89
CA SER A 168 18.98 -24.71 -14.43
C SER A 168 19.55 -23.46 -13.76
N ASN A 169 19.20 -22.28 -14.26
CA ASN A 169 19.66 -21.01 -13.68
C ASN A 169 19.07 -20.78 -12.28
N CYS A 170 17.76 -21.06 -12.06
CA CYS A 170 17.17 -20.99 -10.74
C CYS A 170 17.80 -21.98 -9.77
N GLN A 171 18.00 -23.25 -10.20
CA GLN A 171 18.65 -24.27 -9.37
C GLN A 171 20.05 -23.86 -8.94
N MET A 172 20.87 -23.39 -9.88
CA MET A 172 22.26 -22.99 -9.60
C MET A 172 22.34 -21.76 -8.67
N ARG A 173 21.53 -20.72 -8.94
CA ARG A 173 21.50 -19.50 -8.12
C ARG A 173 20.95 -19.78 -6.71
N TRP A 174 19.90 -20.62 -6.62
CA TRP A 174 19.32 -21.02 -5.34
C TRP A 174 20.29 -21.82 -4.49
N LEU A 175 20.97 -22.81 -5.07
CA LEU A 175 21.96 -23.63 -4.37
C LEU A 175 23.02 -22.76 -3.68
N LYS A 176 23.49 -21.73 -4.39
CA LYS A 176 24.46 -20.77 -3.85
C LYS A 176 23.85 -19.89 -2.75
N TYR A 177 22.62 -19.40 -2.97
CA TYR A 177 21.91 -18.50 -2.03
C TYR A 177 21.53 -19.19 -0.73
N SER A 178 21.00 -20.40 -0.84
CA SER A 178 20.46 -21.14 0.30
C SER A 178 21.51 -21.91 1.11
N GLY A 179 22.76 -21.96 0.64
CA GLY A 179 23.81 -22.79 1.27
C GLY A 179 23.61 -24.29 1.06
N GLY A 180 22.96 -24.70 -0.02
CA GLY A 180 22.81 -26.10 -0.41
C GLY A 180 21.44 -26.73 -0.15
N LEU A 181 20.41 -25.93 0.19
CA LEU A 181 19.05 -26.43 0.35
C LEU A 181 18.42 -26.79 -1.01
N GLU A 182 17.51 -27.76 -1.00
CA GLU A 182 16.69 -28.10 -2.17
C GLU A 182 15.80 -26.91 -2.56
N LEU A 183 15.71 -26.65 -3.88
CA LEU A 183 14.82 -25.61 -4.41
C LEU A 183 13.35 -26.01 -4.17
N PRO A 184 12.53 -25.17 -3.51
CA PRO A 184 11.14 -25.52 -3.24
C PRO A 184 10.33 -25.64 -4.54
N ARG A 185 9.26 -26.40 -4.49
CA ARG A 185 8.33 -26.57 -5.61
C ARG A 185 7.12 -25.69 -5.52
N GLY A 186 6.76 -25.25 -4.28
CA GLY A 186 5.59 -24.43 -4.04
C GLY A 186 5.42 -24.01 -2.58
N PRO A 187 4.30 -23.33 -2.25
CA PRO A 187 4.05 -22.69 -0.97
C PRO A 187 4.03 -23.61 0.26
N THR A 188 3.80 -24.90 0.06
CA THR A 188 3.78 -25.90 1.14
C THR A 188 5.17 -26.39 1.55
N ASP A 189 6.20 -26.07 0.78
CA ASP A 189 7.55 -26.52 1.07
C ASP A 189 8.23 -25.63 2.12
N ALA A 190 8.98 -26.23 3.02
CA ALA A 190 9.60 -25.54 4.16
C ALA A 190 10.49 -24.35 3.76
N ASN A 191 11.12 -24.41 2.58
CA ASN A 191 12.01 -23.36 2.09
C ASN A 191 11.30 -22.27 1.26
N TYR A 192 9.97 -22.29 1.15
CA TYR A 192 9.24 -21.39 0.25
C TYR A 192 9.34 -19.93 0.70
N THR A 193 9.27 -19.65 1.99
CA THR A 193 9.45 -18.28 2.52
C THR A 193 10.84 -17.72 2.18
N GLN A 194 11.88 -18.57 2.22
CA GLN A 194 13.23 -18.18 1.79
C GLN A 194 13.32 -17.97 0.28
N TRP A 195 12.58 -18.76 -0.52
CA TRP A 195 12.44 -18.56 -1.96
C TRP A 195 11.82 -17.20 -2.30
N LEU A 196 10.80 -16.75 -1.56
CA LEU A 196 10.20 -15.44 -1.78
C LEU A 196 11.21 -14.30 -1.59
N ARG A 197 12.11 -14.40 -0.62
CA ARG A 197 13.22 -13.45 -0.41
C ARG A 197 14.23 -13.52 -1.55
N PHE A 198 14.68 -14.72 -1.89
CA PHE A 198 15.58 -14.93 -3.01
C PHE A 198 15.04 -14.38 -4.33
N SER A 199 13.77 -14.62 -4.63
CA SER A 199 13.14 -14.12 -5.85
C SER A 199 13.08 -12.59 -5.88
N ARG A 200 12.83 -11.96 -4.73
CA ARG A 200 12.89 -10.49 -4.56
C ARG A 200 14.28 -9.96 -4.84
N ASP A 201 15.31 -10.56 -4.25
CA ASP A 201 16.70 -10.13 -4.41
C ASP A 201 17.17 -10.21 -5.88
N ILE A 202 16.78 -11.24 -6.62
CA ILE A 202 17.07 -11.34 -8.06
C ILE A 202 16.41 -10.22 -8.86
N ILE A 203 15.17 -9.91 -8.56
CA ILE A 203 14.43 -8.84 -9.24
C ILE A 203 15.05 -7.47 -8.91
N ASP A 204 15.42 -7.24 -7.66
CA ASP A 204 16.07 -6.01 -7.22
C ASP A 204 17.44 -5.81 -7.88
N GLU A 205 18.26 -6.86 -7.98
CA GLU A 205 19.55 -6.84 -8.71
C GLU A 205 19.31 -6.49 -10.20
N LEU A 206 18.36 -7.17 -10.84
CA LEU A 206 18.08 -6.99 -12.27
C LEU A 206 17.58 -5.57 -12.55
N THR A 207 16.64 -5.06 -11.76
CA THR A 207 16.10 -3.70 -11.93
C THR A 207 17.16 -2.63 -11.67
N GLY A 208 18.08 -2.86 -10.71
CA GLY A 208 19.23 -2.01 -10.47
C GLY A 208 20.17 -1.93 -11.69
N ARG A 209 20.45 -3.07 -12.33
CA ARG A 209 21.25 -3.12 -13.58
C ARG A 209 20.56 -2.41 -14.72
N ILE A 210 19.26 -2.61 -14.91
CA ILE A 210 18.45 -1.91 -15.93
C ILE A 210 18.51 -0.40 -15.69
N ARG A 211 18.33 0.05 -14.44
CA ARG A 211 18.38 1.47 -14.08
C ARG A 211 19.75 2.08 -14.44
N SER A 212 20.83 1.40 -14.07
CA SER A 212 22.20 1.83 -14.38
C SER A 212 22.44 1.93 -15.88
N PHE A 213 21.96 0.93 -16.63
CA PHE A 213 22.06 0.89 -18.09
C PHE A 213 21.34 2.08 -18.76
N ILE A 214 20.10 2.35 -18.36
CA ILE A 214 19.30 3.47 -18.89
C ILE A 214 19.97 4.80 -18.54
N SER A 215 20.44 4.99 -17.30
CA SER A 215 21.09 6.23 -16.86
C SER A 215 22.31 6.61 -17.68
N GLN A 216 23.08 5.62 -18.11
CA GLN A 216 24.29 5.86 -18.91
C GLN A 216 23.98 6.31 -20.35
N ARG A 217 22.82 5.94 -20.90
CA ARG A 217 22.43 6.23 -22.28
C ARG A 217 21.48 7.39 -22.43
N LEU A 218 20.50 7.48 -21.53
CA LEU A 218 19.48 8.52 -21.47
C LEU A 218 19.38 9.06 -20.04
N PRO A 219 20.29 9.96 -19.59
CA PRO A 219 20.35 10.42 -18.20
C PRO A 219 19.07 11.12 -17.72
N SER A 220 18.29 11.71 -18.64
CA SER A 220 17.01 12.39 -18.34
C SER A 220 15.80 11.46 -18.46
N ALA A 221 15.98 10.16 -18.74
CA ALA A 221 14.89 9.20 -18.79
C ALA A 221 14.69 8.52 -17.43
N CYS A 222 13.42 8.47 -16.96
CA CYS A 222 13.07 7.78 -15.73
C CYS A 222 12.85 6.27 -15.95
N LEU A 223 12.95 5.50 -14.85
CA LEU A 223 12.53 4.10 -14.80
C LEU A 223 11.36 3.96 -13.82
N ILE A 224 10.26 3.40 -14.30
CA ILE A 224 9.12 2.98 -13.50
C ILE A 224 9.25 1.51 -13.16
N LEU A 225 8.90 1.16 -11.93
CA LEU A 225 8.87 -0.19 -11.36
C LEU A 225 10.25 -0.73 -10.96
N GLY A 226 10.30 -1.24 -9.73
CA GLY A 226 11.47 -1.83 -9.07
C GLY A 226 11.95 -1.02 -7.85
N LYS A 227 12.70 -1.65 -6.97
CA LYS A 227 13.20 -1.06 -5.71
C LYS A 227 14.11 0.16 -5.93
N THR A 228 14.88 0.14 -7.02
CA THR A 228 15.80 1.20 -7.41
C THR A 228 15.23 2.13 -8.49
N ALA A 229 13.93 2.02 -8.78
CA ALA A 229 13.25 2.85 -9.76
C ALA A 229 13.20 4.33 -9.34
N ASP A 230 13.02 5.19 -10.32
CA ASP A 230 12.84 6.63 -10.11
C ASP A 230 11.40 6.98 -9.72
N ILE A 231 10.46 6.11 -10.09
CA ILE A 231 9.04 6.23 -9.81
C ILE A 231 8.55 4.88 -9.29
N MET A 232 8.00 4.86 -8.08
CA MET A 232 7.32 3.69 -7.53
C MET A 232 5.97 3.54 -8.22
N PHE A 233 5.50 2.28 -8.32
CA PHE A 233 4.32 1.98 -9.13
C PHE A 233 3.31 1.14 -8.35
N HIS A 234 2.05 1.55 -8.42
CA HIS A 234 0.90 0.77 -7.98
C HIS A 234 -0.12 0.69 -9.10
N GLU A 235 -0.57 -0.50 -9.46
CA GLU A 235 -1.69 -0.68 -10.39
C GLU A 235 -2.99 -0.81 -9.59
N ALA A 236 -3.89 0.16 -9.75
CA ALA A 236 -5.21 0.14 -9.14
C ALA A 236 -6.23 -0.45 -10.13
N ASN A 237 -6.84 -1.56 -9.74
CA ASN A 237 -7.89 -2.23 -10.51
C ASN A 237 -8.94 -2.86 -9.60
N ASN A 238 -10.14 -3.07 -10.12
CA ASN A 238 -11.14 -3.86 -9.47
C ASN A 238 -10.76 -5.35 -9.57
N ALA A 239 -10.80 -6.01 -8.46
CA ALA A 239 -10.45 -7.43 -8.39
C ALA A 239 -11.72 -8.27 -8.30
N VAL A 240 -12.37 -8.48 -9.43
CA VAL A 240 -13.61 -9.27 -9.52
C VAL A 240 -13.43 -10.63 -8.86
N GLY A 241 -14.38 -11.02 -8.01
CA GLY A 241 -14.35 -12.27 -7.25
C GLY A 241 -13.52 -12.25 -5.98
N ARG A 242 -12.92 -11.12 -5.61
CA ARG A 242 -12.25 -10.90 -4.31
C ARG A 242 -13.04 -9.90 -3.46
N GLU A 243 -12.87 -9.97 -2.14
CA GLU A 243 -13.39 -8.95 -1.26
C GLU A 243 -12.73 -7.60 -1.59
N LEU A 244 -13.55 -6.56 -1.76
CA LEU A 244 -13.04 -5.20 -1.91
C LEU A 244 -12.40 -4.75 -0.60
N TRP A 245 -11.13 -4.36 -0.66
CA TRP A 245 -10.49 -3.57 0.38
C TRP A 245 -10.42 -2.11 -0.11
N PRO A 246 -11.30 -1.23 0.39
CA PRO A 246 -11.48 0.09 -0.22
C PRO A 246 -10.30 1.03 -0.04
N HIS A 247 -9.34 0.69 0.84
CA HIS A 247 -8.17 1.50 1.15
C HIS A 247 -6.87 1.00 0.52
N THR A 248 -6.93 0.07 -0.43
CA THR A 248 -5.73 -0.53 -1.06
C THR A 248 -4.78 0.52 -1.62
N THR A 249 -5.30 1.48 -2.36
CA THR A 249 -4.48 2.53 -2.99
C THR A 249 -3.85 3.44 -1.94
N THR A 250 -4.63 3.88 -0.95
CA THR A 250 -4.12 4.73 0.13
C THR A 250 -3.01 4.04 0.92
N GLU A 251 -3.19 2.78 1.32
CA GLU A 251 -2.18 2.04 2.09
C GLU A 251 -0.89 1.85 1.29
N MET A 252 -0.99 1.54 0.00
CA MET A 252 0.18 1.33 -0.86
C MET A 252 0.97 2.62 -1.07
N VAL A 253 0.29 3.72 -1.42
CA VAL A 253 0.95 5.02 -1.58
C VAL A 253 1.57 5.48 -0.25
N SER A 254 0.84 5.35 0.87
CA SER A 254 1.34 5.70 2.21
C SER A 254 2.60 4.91 2.56
N SER A 255 2.64 3.60 2.28
CA SER A 255 3.79 2.75 2.60
C SER A 255 5.07 3.14 1.86
N TRP A 256 4.97 3.68 0.65
CA TRP A 256 6.10 4.21 -0.10
C TRP A 256 6.49 5.61 0.36
N MET A 257 5.49 6.50 0.50
CA MET A 257 5.72 7.89 0.93
C MET A 257 6.27 7.99 2.36
N SER A 258 5.95 7.03 3.23
CA SER A 258 6.52 6.94 4.57
C SER A 258 8.01 6.56 4.56
N TYR A 259 8.42 5.74 3.60
CA TYR A 259 9.80 5.25 3.47
C TYR A 259 10.70 6.15 2.62
N ARG A 260 10.21 6.55 1.44
CA ARG A 260 10.97 7.37 0.47
C ARG A 260 10.11 8.52 -0.05
N PRO A 261 9.89 9.55 0.77
CA PRO A 261 9.02 10.68 0.41
C PRO A 261 9.60 11.56 -0.72
N ASP A 262 10.84 11.35 -1.10
CA ASP A 262 11.54 12.00 -2.22
C ASP A 262 11.34 11.29 -3.57
N VAL A 263 10.76 10.09 -3.57
CA VAL A 263 10.50 9.30 -4.77
C VAL A 263 9.00 9.29 -5.07
N PRO A 264 8.59 9.77 -6.25
CA PRO A 264 7.18 9.80 -6.60
C PRO A 264 6.57 8.40 -6.67
N VAL A 265 5.31 8.29 -6.30
CA VAL A 265 4.50 7.07 -6.42
C VAL A 265 3.45 7.30 -7.49
N LEU A 266 3.49 6.52 -8.57
CA LEU A 266 2.51 6.56 -9.65
C LEU A 266 1.43 5.51 -9.41
N VAL A 267 0.18 5.92 -9.41
CA VAL A 267 -0.96 5.00 -9.36
C VAL A 267 -1.59 4.88 -10.74
N ASN A 268 -1.37 3.74 -11.38
CA ASN A 268 -1.86 3.47 -12.73
C ASN A 268 -3.23 2.78 -12.67
N SER A 269 -4.29 3.57 -12.77
CA SER A 269 -5.67 3.13 -12.58
C SER A 269 -6.28 2.61 -13.86
N THR A 270 -6.79 1.36 -13.87
CA THR A 270 -7.37 0.73 -15.06
C THR A 270 -8.77 1.25 -15.34
N CYS A 271 -9.02 1.73 -16.57
CA CYS A 271 -10.35 2.16 -17.03
C CYS A 271 -11.34 1.01 -17.17
N PHE A 272 -10.87 -0.21 -17.16
CA PHE A 272 -11.67 -1.42 -17.29
C PHE A 272 -11.78 -2.13 -15.93
N MET A 273 -12.88 -2.87 -15.77
CA MET A 273 -13.26 -3.48 -14.50
C MET A 273 -12.16 -4.40 -13.95
N ASP A 274 -11.64 -5.34 -14.75
CA ASP A 274 -10.56 -6.27 -14.37
C ASP A 274 -9.93 -6.85 -15.64
N MET A 275 -8.78 -7.52 -15.51
CA MET A 275 -8.04 -8.09 -16.64
C MET A 275 -8.85 -9.02 -17.54
N PRO A 276 -9.81 -9.84 -17.06
CA PRO A 276 -10.72 -10.62 -17.92
C PRO A 276 -11.74 -9.76 -18.69
N TYR A 277 -12.05 -8.54 -18.23
CA TYR A 277 -13.14 -7.70 -18.73
C TYR A 277 -12.66 -6.35 -19.28
N ARG A 278 -11.62 -6.38 -20.12
CA ARG A 278 -10.92 -5.18 -20.60
C ARG A 278 -11.74 -4.23 -21.48
N MET A 279 -12.92 -4.65 -21.93
CA MET A 279 -13.84 -3.81 -22.71
C MET A 279 -14.99 -3.24 -21.85
N ALA A 280 -15.16 -3.71 -20.62
CA ALA A 280 -16.14 -3.18 -19.67
C ALA A 280 -15.51 -2.05 -18.86
N SER A 281 -16.15 -0.88 -18.84
CA SER A 281 -15.70 0.26 -18.04
C SER A 281 -15.68 -0.05 -16.55
N GLU A 282 -14.68 0.43 -15.83
CA GLU A 282 -14.77 0.59 -14.39
C GLU A 282 -15.88 1.62 -14.06
N GLU A 283 -16.53 1.44 -12.90
CA GLU A 283 -17.51 2.38 -12.40
C GLU A 283 -16.86 3.75 -12.15
N PRO A 284 -17.43 4.87 -12.63
CA PRO A 284 -16.83 6.19 -12.48
C PRO A 284 -16.51 6.55 -11.03
N ALA A 285 -17.41 6.21 -10.08
CA ALA A 285 -17.18 6.46 -8.66
C ALA A 285 -16.01 5.64 -8.10
N HIS A 286 -15.85 4.40 -8.53
CA HIS A 286 -14.73 3.55 -8.11
C HIS A 286 -13.41 4.03 -8.69
N PHE A 287 -13.39 4.38 -9.97
CA PHE A 287 -12.21 4.96 -10.62
C PHE A 287 -11.76 6.26 -9.93
N ALA A 288 -12.71 7.11 -9.55
CA ALA A 288 -12.44 8.32 -8.79
C ALA A 288 -11.72 8.02 -7.47
N GLN A 289 -12.11 6.96 -6.75
CA GLN A 289 -11.44 6.58 -5.51
C GLN A 289 -9.96 6.25 -5.72
N TYR A 290 -9.60 5.53 -6.79
CA TYR A 290 -8.19 5.25 -7.09
C TYR A 290 -7.36 6.53 -7.20
N LEU A 291 -7.84 7.50 -7.98
CA LEU A 291 -7.12 8.75 -8.22
C LEU A 291 -7.10 9.66 -6.98
N LEU A 292 -8.22 9.76 -6.25
CA LEU A 292 -8.32 10.59 -5.05
C LEU A 292 -7.45 10.05 -3.91
N GLN A 293 -7.46 8.74 -3.68
CA GLN A 293 -6.59 8.09 -2.71
C GLN A 293 -5.11 8.23 -3.08
N CYS A 294 -4.80 8.22 -4.37
CA CYS A 294 -3.46 8.50 -4.87
C CYS A 294 -2.99 9.90 -4.48
N ILE A 295 -3.73 10.94 -4.91
CA ILE A 295 -3.32 12.34 -4.71
C ILE A 295 -3.39 12.75 -3.25
N SER A 296 -4.30 12.17 -2.45
CA SER A 296 -4.42 12.45 -1.02
C SER A 296 -3.18 12.10 -0.21
N ARG A 297 -2.37 11.15 -0.69
CA ARG A 297 -1.11 10.74 -0.09
C ARG A 297 0.12 11.30 -0.79
N GLY A 298 -0.07 12.21 -1.77
CA GLY A 298 1.01 12.82 -2.54
C GLY A 298 1.52 11.95 -3.69
N GLY A 299 0.75 10.93 -4.09
CA GLY A 299 1.02 10.14 -5.30
C GLY A 299 0.58 10.88 -6.56
N TYR A 300 1.01 10.38 -7.72
CA TYR A 300 0.73 10.95 -9.03
C TYR A 300 -0.32 10.13 -9.78
N PRO A 301 -1.40 10.76 -10.25
CA PRO A 301 -2.52 10.05 -10.88
C PRO A 301 -2.17 9.58 -12.28
N SER A 302 -2.61 8.36 -12.64
CA SER A 302 -2.48 7.83 -13.98
C SER A 302 -3.73 7.08 -14.40
N THR A 303 -4.10 7.26 -15.66
CA THR A 303 -5.25 6.62 -16.31
C THR A 303 -4.75 5.58 -17.32
N TYR A 304 -5.14 4.31 -17.15
CA TYR A 304 -4.75 3.22 -18.03
C TYR A 304 -5.94 2.73 -18.87
N MET A 305 -5.86 2.89 -20.19
CA MET A 305 -6.90 2.44 -21.13
C MET A 305 -6.36 1.41 -22.14
N MET A 306 -7.27 0.57 -22.65
CA MET A 306 -6.98 -0.29 -23.81
C MET A 306 -7.19 0.46 -25.11
N GLY A 307 -6.25 0.30 -26.04
CA GLY A 307 -6.31 0.94 -27.35
C GLY A 307 -6.14 2.45 -27.26
N THR A 308 -6.80 3.16 -28.16
CA THR A 308 -6.78 4.62 -28.27
C THR A 308 -8.08 5.23 -27.76
N PRO A 309 -8.09 6.53 -27.39
CA PRO A 309 -9.29 7.23 -26.96
C PRO A 309 -10.44 7.08 -27.97
N GLY A 310 -11.66 6.94 -27.47
CA GLY A 310 -12.88 6.83 -28.30
C GLY A 310 -13.14 5.45 -28.94
N LYS A 311 -12.19 4.50 -28.88
CA LYS A 311 -12.40 3.15 -29.43
C LYS A 311 -13.20 2.22 -28.51
N ILE A 312 -13.02 2.39 -27.20
CA ILE A 312 -13.80 1.69 -26.17
C ILE A 312 -14.44 2.77 -25.29
N PRO A 313 -15.77 2.74 -25.08
CA PRO A 313 -16.49 3.80 -24.35
C PRO A 313 -16.32 3.59 -22.82
N TYR A 314 -15.17 3.93 -22.29
CA TYR A 314 -14.94 3.90 -20.85
C TYR A 314 -15.64 5.08 -20.18
N LEU A 315 -16.65 4.79 -19.36
CA LEU A 315 -17.49 5.77 -18.65
C LEU A 315 -16.70 6.56 -17.58
N CYS A 316 -15.59 6.01 -17.09
CA CYS A 316 -14.76 6.64 -16.08
C CYS A 316 -13.82 7.74 -16.60
N LEU A 317 -13.69 7.93 -17.93
CA LEU A 317 -12.72 8.88 -18.49
C LEU A 317 -13.02 10.33 -18.14
N ASP A 318 -14.29 10.71 -18.06
CA ASP A 318 -14.66 12.10 -17.72
C ASP A 318 -14.23 12.46 -16.30
N ILE A 319 -14.52 11.61 -15.30
CA ILE A 319 -14.10 11.84 -13.92
C ILE A 319 -12.58 11.74 -13.77
N ALA A 320 -11.94 10.84 -14.52
CA ALA A 320 -10.50 10.74 -14.57
C ALA A 320 -9.85 12.06 -15.01
N GLY A 321 -10.35 12.63 -16.10
CA GLY A 321 -9.90 13.93 -16.60
C GLY A 321 -10.16 15.08 -15.62
N GLN A 322 -11.31 15.10 -14.94
CA GLN A 322 -11.62 16.12 -13.93
C GLN A 322 -10.60 16.09 -12.79
N ILE A 323 -10.31 14.92 -12.22
CA ILE A 323 -9.37 14.77 -11.10
C ILE A 323 -7.92 15.06 -11.56
N THR A 324 -7.54 14.61 -12.77
CA THR A 324 -6.19 14.88 -13.29
C THR A 324 -5.98 16.37 -13.55
N ARG A 325 -6.97 17.08 -14.12
CA ARG A 325 -6.93 18.56 -14.29
C ARG A 325 -6.93 19.29 -12.94
N PHE A 326 -7.67 18.80 -11.94
CA PHE A 326 -7.61 19.34 -10.59
C PHE A 326 -6.20 19.24 -10.01
N HIS A 327 -5.57 18.07 -10.09
CA HIS A 327 -4.19 17.85 -9.65
C HIS A 327 -3.20 18.76 -10.39
N LYS A 328 -3.35 18.92 -11.72
CA LYS A 328 -2.54 19.84 -12.53
C LYS A 328 -2.73 21.31 -12.12
N LYS A 329 -3.99 21.74 -11.89
CA LYS A 329 -4.33 23.11 -11.45
C LYS A 329 -3.66 23.46 -10.13
N TRP A 330 -3.63 22.51 -9.19
CA TRP A 330 -3.10 22.72 -7.84
C TRP A 330 -1.71 22.08 -7.63
N SER A 331 -0.95 21.87 -8.71
CA SER A 331 0.36 21.19 -8.67
C SER A 331 1.32 21.76 -7.63
N GLN A 332 1.29 23.08 -7.39
CA GLN A 332 2.11 23.71 -6.35
C GLN A 332 1.76 23.25 -4.91
N ILE A 333 0.55 22.74 -4.67
CA ILE A 333 0.16 22.17 -3.37
C ILE A 333 0.69 20.75 -3.23
N TYR A 334 0.78 20.01 -4.34
CA TYR A 334 1.28 18.64 -4.37
C TYR A 334 2.81 18.55 -4.47
N ASP A 335 3.47 19.59 -5.02
CA ASP A 335 4.93 19.66 -5.09
C ASP A 335 5.55 19.81 -3.69
N GLY A 336 6.23 18.76 -3.25
CA GLY A 336 6.80 18.69 -1.91
C GLY A 336 5.82 18.35 -0.79
N LEU A 337 4.63 17.85 -1.11
CA LEU A 337 3.67 17.36 -0.12
C LEU A 337 4.30 16.23 0.73
N ARG A 338 4.17 16.31 2.07
CA ARG A 338 4.77 15.37 3.01
C ARG A 338 3.75 14.90 4.05
N PRO A 339 3.70 13.61 4.38
CA PRO A 339 2.85 13.12 5.45
C PRO A 339 3.31 13.66 6.81
N VAL A 340 2.36 13.99 7.68
CA VAL A 340 2.62 14.56 9.02
C VAL A 340 2.04 13.75 10.17
N ALA A 341 1.45 12.60 9.89
CA ALA A 341 0.90 11.70 10.89
C ALA A 341 1.96 11.31 11.93
N LYS A 342 1.54 11.20 13.19
CA LYS A 342 2.35 10.81 14.33
C LYS A 342 2.24 9.33 14.67
N THR A 343 1.25 8.68 14.10
CA THR A 343 0.98 7.24 14.26
C THR A 343 1.38 6.49 13.00
N GLY A 344 2.10 5.37 13.16
CA GLY A 344 2.44 4.44 12.09
C GLY A 344 1.81 3.07 12.34
N LEU A 345 1.06 2.55 11.36
CA LEU A 345 0.51 1.21 11.37
C LEU A 345 1.34 0.32 10.44
N VAL A 346 1.92 -0.76 10.97
CA VAL A 346 2.81 -1.62 10.19
C VAL A 346 2.02 -2.58 9.31
N LEU A 347 2.25 -2.51 8.01
CA LEU A 347 1.67 -3.41 7.01
C LEU A 347 2.41 -4.76 7.01
N PRO A 348 1.72 -5.89 7.22
CA PRO A 348 2.34 -7.20 7.25
C PRO A 348 3.06 -7.57 5.95
N ASP A 349 4.24 -8.21 6.06
CA ASP A 349 5.01 -8.70 4.92
C ASP A 349 4.88 -10.21 4.75
N ARG A 350 4.27 -10.64 3.64
CA ARG A 350 4.09 -12.05 3.30
C ARG A 350 5.39 -12.86 3.29
N THR A 351 6.53 -12.23 3.04
CA THR A 351 7.82 -12.92 3.00
C THR A 351 8.41 -13.18 4.39
N GLN A 352 7.78 -12.66 5.44
CA GLN A 352 8.21 -12.84 6.83
C GLN A 352 7.42 -13.94 7.56
N MET A 353 6.33 -14.46 6.98
CA MET A 353 5.40 -15.34 7.67
C MET A 353 4.79 -16.39 6.74
N THR A 354 4.18 -17.43 7.30
CA THR A 354 3.42 -18.42 6.54
C THR A 354 2.16 -17.79 5.94
N ALA A 355 1.50 -18.49 5.00
CA ALA A 355 0.27 -17.99 4.39
C ALA A 355 -0.84 -17.76 5.43
N GLU A 356 -1.02 -18.69 6.36
CA GLU A 356 -2.01 -18.59 7.43
C GLU A 356 -1.73 -17.42 8.38
N GLN A 357 -0.49 -17.28 8.84
CA GLN A 357 -0.06 -16.15 9.67
C GLN A 357 -0.28 -14.82 8.96
N PHE A 358 0.01 -14.76 7.65
CA PHE A 358 -0.20 -13.55 6.86
C PHE A 358 -1.68 -13.18 6.76
N GLU A 359 -2.58 -14.15 6.54
CA GLU A 359 -4.03 -13.90 6.49
C GLU A 359 -4.55 -13.39 7.84
N GLU A 360 -4.12 -13.98 8.96
CA GLU A 360 -4.45 -13.51 10.30
C GLU A 360 -3.94 -12.08 10.57
N ALA A 361 -2.68 -11.80 10.21
CA ALA A 361 -2.07 -10.49 10.38
C ALA A 361 -2.75 -9.40 9.51
N VAL A 362 -3.10 -9.74 8.26
CA VAL A 362 -3.86 -8.83 7.37
C VAL A 362 -5.27 -8.57 7.91
N SER A 363 -5.93 -9.57 8.48
CA SER A 363 -7.25 -9.40 9.09
C SER A 363 -7.19 -8.44 10.27
N GLU A 364 -6.19 -8.60 11.14
CA GLU A 364 -5.93 -7.71 12.28
C GLU A 364 -5.59 -6.30 11.80
N TYR A 365 -4.64 -6.16 10.88
CA TYR A 365 -4.23 -4.89 10.28
C TYR A 365 -5.42 -4.11 9.72
N ARG A 366 -6.25 -4.73 8.89
CA ARG A 366 -7.38 -4.08 8.24
C ARG A 366 -8.45 -3.61 9.23
N GLY A 367 -8.66 -4.35 10.31
CA GLY A 367 -9.58 -3.93 11.37
C GLY A 367 -9.07 -2.71 12.13
N LEU A 368 -7.76 -2.68 12.49
CA LEU A 368 -7.14 -1.52 13.14
C LEU A 368 -7.09 -0.31 12.20
N TYR A 369 -6.83 -0.54 10.91
CA TYR A 369 -6.88 0.49 9.87
C TYR A 369 -8.27 1.15 9.82
N SER A 370 -9.33 0.34 9.70
CA SER A 370 -10.71 0.85 9.68
C SER A 370 -11.06 1.61 10.95
N ALA A 371 -10.67 1.08 12.12
CA ALA A 371 -10.92 1.72 13.41
C ALA A 371 -10.36 3.16 13.48
N MET A 372 -9.10 3.35 13.06
CA MET A 372 -8.48 4.68 13.03
C MET A 372 -9.06 5.57 11.93
N GLN A 373 -9.32 4.99 10.76
CA GLN A 373 -9.87 5.70 9.60
C GLN A 373 -11.24 6.31 9.90
N GLU A 374 -12.17 5.55 10.49
CA GLU A 374 -13.53 5.98 10.81
C GLU A 374 -13.58 7.05 11.91
N LEU A 375 -12.60 7.08 12.80
CA LEU A 375 -12.44 8.13 13.81
C LEU A 375 -11.56 9.30 13.34
N HIS A 376 -11.19 9.33 12.07
CA HIS A 376 -10.37 10.38 11.46
C HIS A 376 -9.05 10.63 12.21
N MET A 377 -8.44 9.57 12.75
CA MET A 377 -7.12 9.63 13.37
C MET A 377 -6.06 9.60 12.27
N PRO A 378 -5.19 10.62 12.15
CA PRO A 378 -4.15 10.61 11.12
C PRO A 378 -3.11 9.51 11.38
N PHE A 379 -2.86 8.66 10.38
CA PHE A 379 -1.81 7.65 10.46
C PHE A 379 -1.20 7.39 9.07
N ASP A 380 0.01 6.83 9.09
CA ASP A 380 0.69 6.33 7.91
C ASP A 380 0.82 4.82 7.96
N THR A 381 0.88 4.21 6.80
CA THR A 381 1.22 2.79 6.65
C THR A 381 2.73 2.64 6.51
N LEU A 382 3.33 1.69 7.24
CA LEU A 382 4.75 1.37 7.17
C LEU A 382 4.91 -0.09 6.75
N ALA A 383 5.64 -0.35 5.67
CA ALA A 383 5.91 -1.73 5.27
C ALA A 383 6.86 -2.41 6.27
N GLN A 384 6.49 -3.59 6.79
CA GLN A 384 7.28 -4.36 7.76
C GLN A 384 8.72 -4.57 7.29
N GLU A 385 8.92 -4.89 6.02
CA GLU A 385 10.22 -5.15 5.40
C GLU A 385 11.20 -3.95 5.39
N ARG A 386 10.75 -2.77 5.82
CA ARG A 386 11.50 -1.51 5.76
C ARG A 386 11.76 -0.89 7.13
N LEU A 387 11.31 -1.51 8.21
CA LEU A 387 11.40 -0.95 9.57
C LEU A 387 12.84 -0.64 9.97
N SER A 388 13.77 -1.58 9.82
CA SER A 388 15.19 -1.36 10.12
C SER A 388 15.81 -0.28 9.25
N ALA A 389 15.55 -0.27 7.94
CA ALA A 389 16.03 0.77 7.04
C ALA A 389 15.47 2.16 7.37
N MET A 390 14.21 2.23 7.82
CA MET A 390 13.61 3.48 8.30
C MET A 390 14.23 3.96 9.62
N ALA A 391 14.62 3.04 10.50
CA ALA A 391 15.35 3.39 11.72
C ALA A 391 16.75 3.96 11.40
N GLU A 392 17.50 3.31 10.50
CA GLU A 392 18.83 3.72 10.08
C GLU A 392 18.84 5.14 9.46
N ASN A 393 17.86 5.47 8.65
CA ASN A 393 17.74 6.80 8.00
C ASN A 393 16.95 7.82 8.84
N SER A 394 16.68 7.51 10.11
CA SER A 394 15.89 8.33 11.05
C SER A 394 14.42 8.53 10.64
N GLY A 395 13.89 7.75 9.72
CA GLY A 395 12.49 7.84 9.27
C GLY A 395 11.48 7.51 10.37
N LEU A 396 11.84 6.66 11.33
CA LEU A 396 10.97 6.34 12.48
C LEU A 396 10.84 7.50 13.47
N LYS A 397 11.79 8.46 13.53
CA LYS A 397 11.78 9.56 14.53
C LYS A 397 10.61 10.52 14.38
N ARG A 398 9.92 10.53 13.24
CA ARG A 398 8.73 11.37 13.05
C ARG A 398 7.49 10.82 13.73
N TYR A 399 7.46 9.51 14.02
CA TYR A 399 6.34 8.86 14.69
C TYR A 399 6.49 8.92 16.20
N GLU A 400 5.37 9.08 16.87
CA GLU A 400 5.25 9.05 18.33
C GLU A 400 4.66 7.71 18.78
N VAL A 401 3.88 7.07 17.89
CA VAL A 401 3.26 5.76 18.12
C VAL A 401 3.51 4.84 16.92
N LEU A 402 3.88 3.59 17.18
CA LEU A 402 3.89 2.51 16.19
C LEU A 402 2.98 1.37 16.63
N ILE A 403 2.25 0.79 15.68
CA ILE A 403 1.30 -0.29 15.91
C ILE A 403 1.73 -1.52 15.12
N LEU A 404 1.91 -2.65 15.80
CA LEU A 404 2.27 -3.95 15.24
C LEU A 404 1.05 -4.88 15.26
N PRO A 405 0.36 -5.10 14.13
CA PRO A 405 -0.88 -5.88 14.08
C PRO A 405 -0.62 -7.37 13.86
N ASN A 406 -0.46 -8.15 14.93
CA ASN A 406 -0.28 -9.61 14.88
C ASN A 406 0.84 -10.07 13.91
N LEU A 407 1.98 -9.38 13.90
CA LEU A 407 3.06 -9.61 12.93
C LEU A 407 3.86 -10.90 13.14
N GLY A 408 3.63 -11.61 14.27
CA GLY A 408 4.44 -12.78 14.60
C GLY A 408 5.92 -12.41 14.82
N LYS A 409 6.81 -13.29 14.37
CA LYS A 409 8.26 -13.13 14.48
C LYS A 409 8.78 -11.95 13.66
N LEU A 410 9.64 -11.15 14.30
CA LEU A 410 10.39 -10.08 13.64
C LEU A 410 11.80 -10.52 13.24
N GLY A 411 12.37 -9.84 12.25
CA GLY A 411 13.81 -9.89 12.02
C GLY A 411 14.58 -9.29 13.21
N GLN A 412 15.78 -9.79 13.50
CA GLN A 412 16.55 -9.29 14.65
C GLN A 412 16.87 -7.79 14.53
N GLN A 413 17.20 -7.33 13.32
CA GLN A 413 17.46 -5.91 13.06
C GLN A 413 16.23 -5.03 13.30
N ASP A 414 15.03 -5.51 12.90
CA ASP A 414 13.78 -4.80 13.14
C ASP A 414 13.46 -4.75 14.65
N ALA A 415 13.67 -5.86 15.38
CA ALA A 415 13.44 -5.91 16.82
C ALA A 415 14.38 -4.95 17.56
N ASP A 416 15.67 -4.97 17.25
CA ASP A 416 16.67 -4.07 17.87
C ASP A 416 16.35 -2.59 17.55
N ALA A 417 15.93 -2.30 16.32
CA ALA A 417 15.56 -0.97 15.89
C ALA A 417 14.33 -0.43 16.64
N LEU A 418 13.31 -1.27 16.84
CA LEU A 418 12.10 -0.92 17.57
C LEU A 418 12.36 -0.72 19.08
N ASP A 419 13.15 -1.60 19.72
CA ASP A 419 13.53 -1.42 21.12
C ASP A 419 14.32 -0.12 21.35
N ASN A 420 15.24 0.21 20.46
CA ASN A 420 15.98 1.47 20.52
C ASN A 420 15.03 2.67 20.34
N TRP A 421 14.12 2.61 19.36
CA TRP A 421 13.15 3.67 19.12
C TRP A 421 12.21 3.89 20.33
N VAL A 422 11.74 2.82 21.00
CA VAL A 422 10.95 2.93 22.24
C VAL A 422 11.81 3.52 23.36
N SER A 423 13.05 3.06 23.51
CA SER A 423 13.98 3.58 24.53
C SER A 423 14.21 5.10 24.39
N GLU A 424 14.17 5.64 23.15
CA GLU A 424 14.30 7.06 22.85
C GLU A 424 12.99 7.87 23.01
N GLY A 425 11.87 7.25 23.38
CA GLY A 425 10.59 7.91 23.70
C GLY A 425 9.43 7.57 22.78
N GLY A 426 9.58 6.59 21.90
CA GLY A 426 8.48 6.06 21.11
C GLY A 426 7.51 5.21 21.92
N ASN A 427 6.24 5.17 21.56
CA ASN A 427 5.22 4.33 22.18
C ASN A 427 4.82 3.21 21.22
N LEU A 428 4.97 1.95 21.64
CA LEU A 428 4.74 0.78 20.81
C LEU A 428 3.49 0.03 21.27
N ILE A 429 2.55 -0.21 20.36
CA ILE A 429 1.35 -1.03 20.61
C ILE A 429 1.45 -2.29 19.77
N ALA A 430 1.53 -3.44 20.41
CA ALA A 430 1.56 -4.75 19.77
C ALA A 430 0.25 -5.50 20.04
N THR A 431 -0.34 -6.13 19.03
CA THR A 431 -1.51 -6.99 19.22
C THR A 431 -1.17 -8.45 18.99
N ALA A 432 -1.88 -9.32 19.68
CA ALA A 432 -1.81 -10.78 19.53
C ALA A 432 -0.35 -11.32 19.63
N SER A 433 0.15 -12.01 18.59
CA SER A 433 1.50 -12.61 18.57
C SER A 433 2.59 -11.68 18.03
N SER A 434 2.38 -10.37 17.96
CA SER A 434 3.43 -9.46 17.43
C SER A 434 4.73 -9.59 18.24
N ALA A 435 5.84 -9.73 17.52
CA ALA A 435 7.19 -9.92 18.07
C ALA A 435 7.37 -11.21 18.90
N VAL A 436 6.58 -12.25 18.63
CA VAL A 436 6.74 -13.58 19.24
C VAL A 436 7.46 -14.51 18.27
N ASN A 437 8.56 -15.11 18.70
CA ASN A 437 9.32 -16.06 17.90
C ASN A 437 8.73 -17.47 17.91
N ASP A 438 9.30 -18.38 17.11
CA ASP A 438 8.84 -19.76 16.95
C ASP A 438 8.87 -20.61 18.27
N TYR A 439 9.54 -20.12 19.31
CA TYR A 439 9.63 -20.77 20.63
C TYR A 439 8.74 -20.09 21.68
N GLY A 440 7.91 -19.14 21.28
CA GLY A 440 7.02 -18.39 22.15
C GLY A 440 7.70 -17.23 22.90
N ALA A 441 9.00 -17.01 22.73
CA ALA A 441 9.67 -15.88 23.38
C ALA A 441 9.34 -14.55 22.70
N VAL A 442 9.05 -13.53 23.51
CA VAL A 442 8.85 -12.16 23.06
C VAL A 442 10.21 -11.55 22.73
N GLN A 443 10.38 -11.06 21.48
CA GLN A 443 11.67 -10.58 20.98
C GLN A 443 11.98 -9.13 21.42
N LEU A 444 10.95 -8.36 21.79
CA LEU A 444 11.09 -6.95 22.16
C LEU A 444 11.17 -6.79 23.68
N LYS A 445 12.27 -6.22 24.14
CA LYS A 445 12.48 -5.89 25.57
C LYS A 445 11.54 -4.77 26.04
N SER A 446 11.09 -3.94 25.12
CA SER A 446 10.17 -2.84 25.39
C SER A 446 8.73 -3.30 25.69
N LEU A 447 8.33 -4.52 25.30
CA LEU A 447 6.99 -5.02 25.60
C LEU A 447 6.87 -5.53 27.05
N PRO A 448 5.66 -5.46 27.66
CA PRO A 448 5.39 -5.86 29.05
C PRO A 448 5.35 -7.37 29.29
N SER A 449 5.58 -8.18 28.26
CA SER A 449 5.51 -9.65 28.33
C SER A 449 6.85 -10.28 27.99
N GLU A 450 7.11 -11.49 28.55
CA GLU A 450 8.34 -12.25 28.33
C GLU A 450 8.15 -13.41 27.36
N ARG A 451 7.00 -14.08 27.49
CA ARG A 451 6.71 -15.28 26.71
C ARG A 451 5.21 -15.42 26.44
N GLN A 452 4.88 -15.87 25.24
CA GLN A 452 3.55 -16.39 24.89
C GLN A 452 3.48 -17.86 25.33
N ILE A 453 2.50 -18.17 26.18
CA ILE A 453 2.33 -19.50 26.76
C ILE A 453 1.46 -20.36 25.86
N ASP A 454 0.35 -19.80 25.37
CA ASP A 454 -0.67 -20.50 24.58
C ASP A 454 -1.41 -19.55 23.63
N VAL A 455 -2.04 -20.12 22.61
CA VAL A 455 -2.93 -19.40 21.68
C VAL A 455 -4.23 -20.17 21.51
N ASN A 456 -5.30 -19.63 22.04
CA ASN A 456 -6.63 -20.19 21.90
C ASN A 456 -7.36 -19.56 20.70
N ARG A 457 -7.72 -20.38 19.71
CA ARG A 457 -8.49 -20.03 18.49
C ARG A 457 -9.82 -20.77 18.41
N GLU A 458 -10.12 -21.67 19.34
CA GLU A 458 -11.33 -22.46 19.33
C GLU A 458 -12.55 -21.59 19.64
N ARG A 459 -13.37 -21.36 18.65
CA ARG A 459 -14.53 -20.46 18.72
C ARG A 459 -15.42 -20.76 19.90
N GLU A 460 -15.67 -22.04 20.18
CA GLU A 460 -16.53 -22.49 21.29
C GLU A 460 -15.93 -22.16 22.66
N LEU A 461 -14.60 -22.13 22.78
CA LEU A 461 -13.91 -21.78 24.01
C LEU A 461 -13.88 -20.26 24.24
N LEU A 462 -14.00 -19.46 23.16
CA LEU A 462 -14.05 -18.01 23.24
C LEU A 462 -15.46 -17.45 23.46
N PHE A 463 -16.49 -18.27 23.25
CA PHE A 463 -17.88 -17.86 23.47
C PHE A 463 -18.14 -17.46 24.92
N SER A 464 -18.94 -16.41 25.10
CA SER A 464 -19.30 -15.87 26.43
C SER A 464 -18.07 -15.47 27.29
N THR A 465 -16.96 -15.12 26.65
CA THR A 465 -15.75 -14.59 27.27
C THR A 465 -15.59 -13.13 26.83
N TYR A 466 -15.21 -12.28 27.77
CA TYR A 466 -15.14 -10.84 27.54
C TYR A 466 -13.95 -10.21 28.26
N PHE A 467 -13.61 -8.97 27.89
CA PHE A 467 -12.80 -8.08 28.71
C PHE A 467 -13.65 -6.92 29.23
N ALA A 468 -13.54 -6.63 30.49
CA ALA A 468 -14.28 -5.56 31.16
C ALA A 468 -13.35 -4.68 31.99
N PRO A 469 -13.68 -3.39 32.22
CA PRO A 469 -13.00 -2.58 33.19
C PRO A 469 -13.01 -3.25 34.58
N PRO A 470 -11.98 -3.03 35.43
CA PRO A 470 -11.94 -3.58 36.75
C PRO A 470 -13.21 -3.26 37.57
N GLN A 471 -13.79 -4.27 38.20
CA GLN A 471 -14.97 -4.08 39.03
C GLN A 471 -14.57 -3.43 40.37
N SER A 472 -15.40 -2.50 40.86
CA SER A 472 -15.25 -1.99 42.21
C SER A 472 -15.73 -3.03 43.20
N GLU A 473 -14.96 -3.27 44.28
CA GLU A 473 -15.36 -4.17 45.39
C GLU A 473 -16.73 -3.82 46.00
N ALA A 474 -17.07 -2.51 45.99
CA ALA A 474 -18.34 -2.01 46.55
C ALA A 474 -19.55 -2.22 45.59
N ARG A 475 -19.33 -2.58 44.33
CA ARG A 475 -20.38 -2.71 43.29
C ARG A 475 -20.12 -3.93 42.43
N ALA A 476 -20.01 -5.09 43.01
CA ALA A 476 -19.94 -6.35 42.30
C ALA A 476 -21.10 -6.44 41.29
N HIS A 477 -20.80 -6.86 40.07
CA HIS A 477 -21.71 -6.95 38.92
C HIS A 477 -22.14 -5.64 38.26
N ILE A 478 -21.58 -4.47 38.63
CA ILE A 478 -21.78 -3.21 37.88
C ILE A 478 -20.48 -2.87 37.16
N TYR A 479 -20.56 -2.82 35.83
CA TYR A 479 -19.44 -2.44 34.97
C TYR A 479 -19.46 -0.93 34.73
N THR A 480 -18.30 -0.29 34.87
CA THR A 480 -18.14 1.17 34.73
C THR A 480 -17.84 1.63 33.30
N GLY A 481 -17.71 0.70 32.37
CA GLY A 481 -17.41 0.96 30.97
C GLY A 481 -17.87 -0.18 30.05
N PRO A 482 -17.60 -0.07 28.76
CA PRO A 482 -18.01 -1.07 27.78
C PRO A 482 -17.31 -2.41 28.03
N ILE A 483 -18.02 -3.49 27.73
CA ILE A 483 -17.52 -4.86 27.78
C ILE A 483 -17.15 -5.27 26.37
N VAL A 484 -15.90 -5.70 26.15
CA VAL A 484 -15.35 -6.10 24.85
C VAL A 484 -15.46 -7.63 24.72
N PRO A 485 -16.22 -8.15 23.76
CA PRO A 485 -16.28 -9.59 23.55
C PRO A 485 -14.94 -10.11 23.01
N LEU A 486 -14.57 -11.33 23.37
CA LEU A 486 -13.40 -11.99 22.83
C LEU A 486 -13.77 -12.68 21.51
N HIS A 487 -13.08 -12.31 20.42
CA HIS A 487 -13.30 -12.85 19.09
C HIS A 487 -11.96 -13.05 18.35
N GLY A 488 -11.89 -14.10 17.52
CA GLY A 488 -10.70 -14.42 16.74
C GLY A 488 -9.73 -15.31 17.51
N ALA A 489 -8.72 -14.74 18.16
CA ALA A 489 -7.74 -15.46 18.94
C ALA A 489 -7.40 -14.76 20.25
N TYR A 490 -7.15 -15.53 21.30
CA TYR A 490 -6.60 -15.07 22.56
C TYR A 490 -5.21 -15.68 22.79
N HIS A 491 -4.26 -14.83 23.15
CA HIS A 491 -2.85 -15.16 23.37
C HIS A 491 -2.51 -15.00 24.84
N SER A 492 -2.27 -16.11 25.54
CA SER A 492 -1.85 -16.09 26.94
C SER A 492 -0.38 -15.73 27.04
N PHE A 493 -0.04 -14.76 27.91
CA PHE A 493 1.33 -14.30 28.12
C PHE A 493 1.79 -14.46 29.55
N GLU A 494 3.07 -14.73 29.71
CA GLU A 494 3.81 -14.49 30.93
C GLU A 494 4.21 -13.01 30.97
N TRP A 495 3.65 -12.29 31.93
CA TRP A 495 3.83 -10.85 32.07
C TRP A 495 5.01 -10.52 32.98
N LYS A 496 5.73 -9.45 32.70
CA LYS A 496 6.75 -8.90 33.58
C LYS A 496 6.13 -8.43 34.90
N ALA A 497 6.91 -8.45 35.98
CA ALA A 497 6.42 -8.20 37.32
C ALA A 497 5.80 -6.80 37.52
N ASP A 498 6.30 -5.79 36.80
CA ASP A 498 5.89 -4.40 36.89
C ASP A 498 4.87 -4.00 35.80
N THR A 499 4.24 -4.98 35.13
CA THR A 499 3.25 -4.74 34.11
C THR A 499 2.01 -4.05 34.67
N GLY A 500 1.77 -2.81 34.22
CA GLY A 500 0.50 -2.10 34.39
C GLY A 500 -0.57 -2.59 33.43
N GLY A 501 -1.64 -1.83 33.26
CA GLY A 501 -2.71 -2.06 32.31
C GLY A 501 -4.08 -2.15 32.96
N GLY A 502 -5.10 -2.22 32.12
CA GLY A 502 -6.50 -2.26 32.56
C GLY A 502 -7.27 -3.36 31.84
N TYR A 503 -8.55 -3.41 32.10
CA TYR A 503 -9.45 -4.47 31.69
C TYR A 503 -9.04 -5.86 32.19
N LYS A 504 -10.01 -6.58 32.68
CA LYS A 504 -9.85 -7.93 33.17
C LYS A 504 -10.74 -8.88 32.38
N MET A 505 -10.26 -10.09 32.18
CA MET A 505 -11.06 -11.12 31.53
C MET A 505 -12.24 -11.50 32.43
N LEU A 506 -13.41 -11.58 31.82
CA LEU A 506 -14.57 -12.28 32.36
C LEU A 506 -14.58 -13.66 31.73
N ALA A 507 -14.28 -14.67 32.54
CA ALA A 507 -14.24 -16.05 32.10
C ALA A 507 -15.58 -16.50 31.54
N ARG A 508 -15.52 -17.51 30.69
CA ARG A 508 -16.68 -18.10 30.03
C ARG A 508 -17.80 -18.45 31.01
N ALA A 509 -19.01 -17.98 30.71
CA ALA A 509 -20.25 -18.51 31.29
C ALA A 509 -20.86 -19.58 30.39
N PRO A 510 -21.84 -20.37 30.88
CA PRO A 510 -22.58 -21.32 30.03
C PRO A 510 -23.21 -20.60 28.82
N PHE A 511 -22.98 -21.15 27.63
CA PHE A 511 -23.70 -20.76 26.42
C PHE A 511 -25.01 -21.52 26.37
N SER A 512 -26.05 -20.94 26.95
CA SER A 512 -27.34 -21.53 27.27
C SER A 512 -28.46 -20.55 26.94
N PRO A 513 -29.75 -20.91 27.11
CA PRO A 513 -30.83 -19.93 27.06
C PRO A 513 -30.53 -18.72 27.99
N PRO A 514 -30.99 -17.50 27.63
CA PRO A 514 -30.57 -16.26 28.31
C PRO A 514 -30.67 -16.28 29.83
N GLU A 515 -31.72 -16.90 30.37
CA GLU A 515 -31.96 -17.03 31.79
C GLU A 515 -30.99 -17.97 32.53
N LYS A 516 -30.16 -18.70 31.77
CA LYS A 516 -29.09 -19.60 32.27
C LYS A 516 -27.70 -19.20 31.87
N ALA A 517 -27.56 -18.13 31.04
CA ALA A 517 -26.29 -17.63 30.52
C ALA A 517 -25.73 -16.54 31.44
N TYR A 518 -25.28 -16.91 32.63
CA TYR A 518 -24.70 -16.01 33.64
C TYR A 518 -23.60 -16.70 34.43
N GLY A 519 -22.90 -15.91 35.25
CA GLY A 519 -21.85 -16.42 36.15
C GLY A 519 -20.46 -16.26 35.59
N ASN A 520 -20.25 -15.32 34.65
CA ASN A 520 -18.89 -14.93 34.26
C ASN A 520 -18.10 -14.47 35.51
N VAL A 521 -16.95 -15.07 35.73
CA VAL A 521 -16.05 -14.74 36.85
C VAL A 521 -14.90 -13.88 36.33
N GLN A 522 -14.59 -12.79 37.01
CA GLN A 522 -13.41 -11.99 36.70
C GLN A 522 -12.14 -12.78 37.02
N MET A 523 -11.25 -12.83 36.06
CA MET A 523 -9.95 -13.50 36.11
C MET A 523 -8.83 -12.47 36.20
N ASP A 524 -7.61 -12.96 36.43
CA ASP A 524 -6.44 -12.09 36.48
C ASP A 524 -5.86 -11.76 35.09
N GLU A 525 -6.30 -12.48 34.04
CA GLU A 525 -5.93 -12.23 32.66
C GLU A 525 -6.31 -10.80 32.23
N ARG A 526 -5.37 -10.14 31.58
CA ARG A 526 -5.47 -8.73 31.21
C ARG A 526 -6.01 -8.55 29.81
N GLY A 527 -6.82 -7.51 29.59
CA GLY A 527 -7.22 -7.05 28.26
C GLY A 527 -6.09 -6.29 27.54
N TYR A 528 -5.20 -5.65 28.30
CA TYR A 528 -3.91 -5.15 27.81
C TYR A 528 -2.91 -5.03 28.96
N GLY A 529 -1.63 -5.08 28.62
CA GLY A 529 -0.52 -4.82 29.54
C GLY A 529 0.34 -3.67 29.03
N ILE A 530 0.93 -2.90 29.95
CA ILE A 530 1.81 -1.77 29.63
C ILE A 530 3.06 -1.81 30.53
N ALA A 531 4.23 -1.48 29.96
CA ALA A 531 5.46 -1.26 30.69
C ALA A 531 6.28 -0.11 30.07
N ARG A 532 7.10 0.55 30.92
CA ARG A 532 8.06 1.55 30.45
C ARG A 532 9.35 0.89 29.98
N HIS A 533 9.94 1.48 28.92
CA HIS A 533 11.25 1.11 28.41
C HIS A 533 12.03 2.36 28.00
N GLY A 534 13.07 2.70 28.76
CA GLY A 534 13.72 3.99 28.58
C GLY A 534 12.77 5.16 28.86
N THR A 535 12.58 6.03 27.88
CA THR A 535 11.64 7.16 27.98
C THR A 535 10.28 6.89 27.31
N GLY A 536 10.15 5.78 26.61
CA GLY A 536 8.90 5.36 25.94
C GLY A 536 8.15 4.25 26.67
N THR A 537 7.12 3.73 26.01
CA THR A 537 6.24 2.69 26.55
C THR A 537 5.98 1.58 25.52
N GLY A 538 5.83 0.35 26.02
CA GLY A 538 5.35 -0.78 25.24
C GLY A 538 4.01 -1.29 25.78
N VAL A 539 3.08 -1.54 24.88
CA VAL A 539 1.75 -2.06 25.16
C VAL A 539 1.54 -3.38 24.43
N VAL A 540 0.94 -4.36 25.08
CA VAL A 540 0.47 -5.61 24.45
C VAL A 540 -1.04 -5.74 24.68
N ILE A 541 -1.79 -5.90 23.58
CA ILE A 541 -3.18 -6.32 23.59
C ILE A 541 -3.20 -7.81 23.23
N PRO A 542 -3.53 -8.72 24.17
CA PRO A 542 -3.29 -10.16 24.02
C PRO A 542 -4.36 -10.88 23.17
N PHE A 543 -5.10 -10.18 22.33
CA PHE A 543 -6.11 -10.76 21.45
C PHE A 543 -6.21 -9.99 20.12
N THR A 544 -6.85 -10.60 19.15
CA THR A 544 -7.02 -10.04 17.81
C THR A 544 -8.16 -9.02 17.77
N VAL A 545 -7.96 -7.86 18.40
CA VAL A 545 -8.96 -6.78 18.54
C VAL A 545 -9.38 -6.20 17.18
N GLY A 546 -8.42 -6.02 16.25
CA GLY A 546 -8.68 -5.54 14.91
C GLY A 546 -9.51 -6.55 14.09
N ARG A 547 -9.15 -7.83 14.15
CA ARG A 547 -9.95 -8.89 13.52
C ARG A 547 -11.37 -8.93 14.07
N GLY A 548 -11.52 -8.77 15.40
CA GLY A 548 -12.84 -8.68 16.03
C GLY A 548 -13.67 -7.54 15.46
N TYR A 549 -13.08 -6.36 15.28
CA TYR A 549 -13.75 -5.23 14.66
C TYR A 549 -14.12 -5.51 13.19
N ARG A 550 -13.18 -6.02 12.40
CA ARG A 550 -13.41 -6.31 10.98
C ARG A 550 -14.53 -7.34 10.74
N GLU A 551 -14.54 -8.41 11.52
CA GLU A 551 -15.47 -9.54 11.32
C GLU A 551 -16.87 -9.29 11.90
N LEU A 552 -16.97 -8.55 13.02
CA LEU A 552 -18.22 -8.31 13.73
C LEU A 552 -18.81 -6.89 13.54
N GLY A 553 -17.99 -5.91 13.17
CA GLY A 553 -18.41 -4.53 12.98
C GLY A 553 -18.90 -3.84 14.27
N LEU A 554 -18.55 -4.37 15.45
CA LEU A 554 -18.99 -3.84 16.73
C LEU A 554 -18.08 -2.70 17.20
N GLY A 555 -18.60 -1.49 17.32
CA GLY A 555 -17.85 -0.30 17.72
C GLY A 555 -17.07 -0.44 19.02
N VAL A 556 -17.48 -1.34 19.91
CA VAL A 556 -16.77 -1.59 21.17
C VAL A 556 -15.30 -2.05 20.98
N PHE A 557 -14.99 -2.79 19.90
CA PHE A 557 -13.59 -3.15 19.58
C PHE A 557 -12.80 -1.92 19.14
N ARG A 558 -13.40 -1.11 18.26
CA ARG A 558 -12.82 0.15 17.79
C ARG A 558 -12.52 1.07 18.96
N ASP A 559 -13.53 1.32 19.79
CA ASP A 559 -13.46 2.26 20.91
C ASP A 559 -12.45 1.78 21.97
N PHE A 560 -12.37 0.48 22.25
CA PHE A 560 -11.37 -0.09 23.14
C PHE A 560 -9.95 0.14 22.61
N PHE A 561 -9.69 -0.21 21.34
CA PHE A 561 -8.37 -0.03 20.74
C PHE A 561 -7.96 1.45 20.67
N THR A 562 -8.86 2.32 20.21
CA THR A 562 -8.54 3.74 20.04
C THR A 562 -8.42 4.47 21.39
N THR A 563 -9.10 4.02 22.43
CA THR A 563 -8.87 4.51 23.79
C THR A 563 -7.44 4.20 24.26
N ILE A 564 -6.96 2.96 24.06
CA ILE A 564 -5.58 2.60 24.37
C ILE A 564 -4.59 3.42 23.52
N LEU A 565 -4.87 3.60 22.22
CA LEU A 565 -4.03 4.41 21.34
C LEU A 565 -3.94 5.87 21.83
N GLN A 566 -5.04 6.44 22.29
CA GLN A 566 -5.07 7.82 22.79
C GLN A 566 -4.45 7.98 24.19
N GLU A 567 -4.75 7.08 25.11
CA GLU A 567 -4.31 7.18 26.50
C GLU A 567 -2.85 6.77 26.69
N GLU A 568 -2.45 5.64 26.08
CA GLU A 568 -1.13 5.06 26.26
C GLU A 568 -0.17 5.42 25.10
N GLY A 569 -0.70 5.53 23.88
CA GLY A 569 0.05 5.99 22.70
C GLY A 569 0.26 7.50 22.70
N ASN A 570 -0.78 8.24 23.06
CA ASN A 570 -0.83 9.70 23.17
C ASN A 570 -0.20 10.48 22.00
N PRO A 571 -0.61 10.21 20.74
CA PRO A 571 -0.09 10.93 19.58
C PRO A 571 -0.52 12.41 19.64
N ARG A 572 0.43 13.32 19.42
CA ARG A 572 0.16 14.77 19.45
C ARG A 572 -0.38 15.23 18.11
N GLU A 573 -1.67 15.06 17.91
CA GLU A 573 -2.35 15.48 16.70
C GLU A 573 -2.36 17.01 16.53
N ARG A 574 -2.40 17.47 15.28
CA ARG A 574 -2.48 18.90 14.94
C ARG A 574 -3.92 19.37 14.75
N ILE A 575 -4.78 18.48 14.32
CA ILE A 575 -6.20 18.76 14.06
C ILE A 575 -7.07 17.64 14.63
N LEU A 576 -8.31 17.96 14.92
CA LEU A 576 -9.39 17.00 15.11
C LEU A 576 -10.44 17.21 14.01
N CYS A 577 -10.89 16.14 13.40
CA CYS A 577 -11.96 16.18 12.40
C CYS A 577 -13.20 15.49 12.95
N CYS A 578 -14.34 16.15 12.80
CA CYS A 578 -15.66 15.63 13.14
C CYS A 578 -16.52 15.66 11.89
N ILE A 579 -16.65 14.51 11.25
CA ILE A 579 -17.47 14.28 10.05
C ILE A 579 -17.94 12.82 10.08
N ALA A 580 -18.78 12.41 9.14
CA ALA A 580 -19.27 11.03 9.07
C ALA A 580 -18.12 10.00 8.90
N GLU A 581 -18.25 8.85 9.55
CA GLU A 581 -17.26 7.74 9.53
C GLU A 581 -16.88 7.28 8.11
N GLN A 582 -17.79 7.50 7.14
CA GLN A 582 -17.59 7.17 5.72
C GLN A 582 -16.70 8.15 4.96
N VAL A 583 -16.02 9.07 5.65
CA VAL A 583 -15.08 9.99 5.00
C VAL A 583 -13.65 9.54 5.28
N GLU A 584 -12.91 9.21 4.22
CA GLU A 584 -11.46 8.98 4.35
C GLU A 584 -10.75 10.31 4.48
N MET A 585 -9.99 10.49 5.57
CA MET A 585 -9.21 11.70 5.82
C MET A 585 -7.71 11.41 5.74
N THR A 586 -6.97 12.28 5.06
CA THR A 586 -5.50 12.30 5.14
C THR A 586 -5.00 13.68 5.46
N VAL A 587 -3.90 13.75 6.21
CA VAL A 587 -3.28 15.01 6.64
C VAL A 587 -1.82 15.04 6.21
N ASN A 588 -1.48 16.06 5.42
CA ASN A 588 -0.13 16.30 4.94
C ASN A 588 0.28 17.75 5.22
N ALA A 589 1.54 18.06 4.98
CA ALA A 589 2.03 19.44 4.95
C ALA A 589 2.76 19.75 3.64
N ASN A 590 2.67 21.01 3.22
CA ASN A 590 3.53 21.59 2.20
C ASN A 590 4.09 22.91 2.76
N GLY A 591 5.36 22.90 3.17
CA GLY A 591 5.96 24.01 3.92
C GLY A 591 5.14 24.33 5.18
N PRO A 592 4.69 25.59 5.37
CA PRO A 592 3.92 25.99 6.53
C PRO A 592 2.41 25.66 6.43
N LYS A 593 1.97 25.02 5.35
CA LYS A 593 0.55 24.70 5.10
C LYS A 593 0.22 23.30 5.55
N LEU A 594 -0.91 23.10 6.24
CA LEU A 594 -1.55 21.78 6.33
C LEU A 594 -2.48 21.57 5.14
N VAL A 595 -2.45 20.38 4.59
CA VAL A 595 -3.29 19.98 3.46
C VAL A 595 -4.09 18.75 3.89
N VAL A 596 -5.38 18.94 4.09
CA VAL A 596 -6.31 17.90 4.53
C VAL A 596 -7.15 17.47 3.34
N HIS A 597 -7.03 16.20 2.97
CA HIS A 597 -7.91 15.61 1.95
C HIS A 597 -9.05 14.87 2.63
N LEU A 598 -10.24 15.07 2.12
CA LEU A 598 -11.47 14.42 2.55
C LEU A 598 -12.08 13.72 1.34
N ILE A 599 -12.22 12.39 1.40
CA ILE A 599 -12.76 11.58 0.31
C ILE A 599 -14.05 10.91 0.81
N ASN A 600 -15.13 11.09 0.09
CA ASN A 600 -16.41 10.51 0.42
C ASN A 600 -16.47 9.04 -0.02
N MET A 601 -16.42 8.13 0.94
CA MET A 601 -16.42 6.68 0.75
C MET A 601 -17.84 6.07 0.90
N SER A 602 -18.90 6.87 1.05
CA SER A 602 -20.27 6.37 1.29
C SER A 602 -20.83 5.53 0.15
N GLY A 603 -20.22 5.62 -1.05
CA GLY A 603 -20.56 4.78 -2.20
C GLY A 603 -20.00 3.36 -2.15
N ALA A 604 -19.20 2.98 -1.12
CA ALA A 604 -18.59 1.67 -1.01
C ALA A 604 -19.64 0.54 -0.98
N ARG A 605 -19.41 -0.49 -1.80
CA ARG A 605 -20.22 -1.70 -1.92
C ARG A 605 -19.32 -2.93 -1.75
N LYS A 606 -19.89 -4.12 -1.83
CA LYS A 606 -19.15 -5.38 -1.65
C LYS A 606 -17.98 -5.56 -2.63
N GLN A 607 -18.10 -5.07 -3.88
CA GLN A 607 -17.13 -5.30 -4.95
C GLN A 607 -16.68 -4.03 -5.68
N ASN A 608 -17.37 -2.92 -5.49
CA ASN A 608 -17.08 -1.66 -6.16
C ASN A 608 -17.65 -0.47 -5.37
N PHE A 609 -17.52 0.73 -5.95
CA PHE A 609 -18.21 1.94 -5.47
C PHE A 609 -19.34 2.29 -6.41
N GLY A 610 -20.51 2.59 -5.85
CA GLY A 610 -21.59 3.27 -6.55
C GLY A 610 -21.58 4.77 -6.27
N SER A 611 -22.72 5.44 -6.58
CA SER A 611 -22.89 6.85 -6.29
C SER A 611 -22.76 7.11 -4.79
N HIS A 612 -22.02 8.16 -4.45
CA HIS A 612 -21.87 8.63 -3.07
C HIS A 612 -23.09 9.44 -2.61
N ILE A 613 -23.22 9.59 -1.30
CA ILE A 613 -24.23 10.43 -0.65
C ILE A 613 -23.55 11.71 -0.18
N PRO A 614 -24.02 12.92 -0.55
CA PRO A 614 -23.42 14.16 -0.05
C PRO A 614 -23.45 14.24 1.48
N ILE A 615 -22.33 14.60 2.09
CA ILE A 615 -22.14 14.65 3.55
C ILE A 615 -22.05 16.10 3.99
N THR A 616 -22.85 16.49 5.00
CA THR A 616 -22.91 17.85 5.55
C THR A 616 -22.53 17.90 7.02
N GLY A 617 -22.26 19.11 7.54
CA GLY A 617 -22.02 19.35 8.96
C GLY A 617 -20.63 18.97 9.47
N GLY A 618 -19.69 18.68 8.56
CA GLY A 618 -18.30 18.40 8.93
C GLY A 618 -17.58 19.61 9.50
N LYS A 619 -16.63 19.37 10.41
CA LYS A 619 -15.79 20.38 11.06
C LYS A 619 -14.34 19.89 11.23
N ILE A 620 -13.39 20.82 11.10
CA ILE A 620 -12.00 20.59 11.50
C ILE A 620 -11.63 21.58 12.59
N LYS A 621 -11.14 21.09 13.74
CA LYS A 621 -10.58 21.90 14.81
C LYS A 621 -9.07 21.86 14.74
N VAL A 622 -8.43 23.03 14.62
CA VAL A 622 -6.97 23.17 14.73
C VAL A 622 -6.61 23.23 16.21
N LEU A 623 -5.77 22.30 16.68
CA LEU A 623 -5.43 22.13 18.11
C LEU A 623 -4.32 23.08 18.59
N LYS A 624 -3.42 23.46 17.68
CA LYS A 624 -2.33 24.40 17.96
C LYS A 624 -2.28 25.39 16.82
N GLY A 625 -2.49 26.68 17.09
CA GLY A 625 -2.47 27.70 16.05
C GLY A 625 -2.47 29.11 16.62
N GLY A 626 -2.07 30.07 15.79
CA GLY A 626 -2.15 31.50 16.05
C GLY A 626 -3.59 32.02 15.88
N SER A 627 -3.76 33.32 16.13
CA SER A 627 -5.05 34.02 15.96
C SER A 627 -5.49 34.23 14.51
N ASN A 628 -4.65 33.89 13.52
CA ASN A 628 -4.87 34.21 12.11
C ASN A 628 -4.97 32.96 11.23
N ILE A 629 -5.71 31.94 11.67
CA ILE A 629 -5.91 30.73 10.86
C ILE A 629 -6.82 31.08 9.68
N SER A 630 -6.39 30.68 8.48
CA SER A 630 -7.21 30.71 7.26
C SER A 630 -7.34 29.31 6.65
N ALA A 631 -8.46 29.05 6.00
CA ALA A 631 -8.74 27.77 5.36
C ALA A 631 -9.33 27.98 3.96
N HIS A 632 -8.77 27.30 2.97
CA HIS A 632 -9.24 27.32 1.58
C HIS A 632 -9.65 25.91 1.14
N ALA A 633 -10.89 25.77 0.71
CA ALA A 633 -11.44 24.56 0.08
C ALA A 633 -11.13 24.61 -1.41
N LEU A 634 -10.20 23.77 -1.88
CA LEU A 634 -9.64 23.85 -3.24
C LEU A 634 -10.60 23.36 -4.32
N HIS A 635 -11.40 22.30 -4.02
CA HIS A 635 -12.34 21.77 -4.98
C HIS A 635 -13.56 22.72 -5.14
N ALA A 636 -14.11 23.21 -4.03
CA ALA A 636 -15.16 24.21 -4.03
C ALA A 636 -14.65 25.62 -4.43
N ASP A 637 -13.35 25.82 -4.50
CA ASP A 637 -12.63 27.08 -4.82
C ASP A 637 -13.12 28.27 -3.98
N LYS A 638 -13.18 28.10 -2.64
CA LYS A 638 -13.66 29.14 -1.72
C LYS A 638 -12.91 29.16 -0.38
N MET A 639 -12.81 30.35 0.21
CA MET A 639 -12.38 30.50 1.61
C MET A 639 -13.47 30.02 2.55
N LEU A 640 -13.06 29.36 3.64
CA LEU A 640 -13.97 28.84 4.66
C LEU A 640 -13.98 29.71 5.90
N ASP A 641 -15.12 29.73 6.58
CA ASP A 641 -15.28 30.40 7.86
C ASP A 641 -14.49 29.65 8.95
N VAL A 642 -13.76 30.41 9.75
CA VAL A 642 -12.95 29.91 10.87
C VAL A 642 -13.36 30.65 12.14
N GLU A 643 -13.94 29.91 13.10
CA GLU A 643 -14.35 30.45 14.39
C GLU A 643 -13.59 29.71 15.51
N ASP A 644 -12.84 30.44 16.32
CA ASP A 644 -12.02 29.87 17.42
C ASP A 644 -11.16 28.66 16.99
N GLY A 645 -10.56 28.73 15.79
CA GLY A 645 -9.77 27.64 15.20
C GLY A 645 -10.59 26.44 14.72
N THR A 646 -11.93 26.56 14.66
CA THR A 646 -12.83 25.58 14.08
C THR A 646 -13.22 26.02 12.66
N ILE A 647 -12.95 25.15 11.70
CA ILE A 647 -13.23 25.36 10.28
C ILE A 647 -14.53 24.61 9.96
N LEU A 648 -15.52 25.32 9.42
CA LEU A 648 -16.76 24.71 8.94
C LEU A 648 -16.57 24.20 7.53
N LEU A 649 -16.77 22.89 7.33
CA LEU A 649 -16.58 22.25 6.03
C LEU A 649 -17.78 22.49 5.11
N PRO A 650 -17.58 22.64 3.80
CA PRO A 650 -18.68 22.66 2.84
C PRO A 650 -19.34 21.27 2.78
N THR A 651 -20.49 21.18 2.11
CA THR A 651 -21.04 19.87 1.75
C THR A 651 -19.99 19.10 0.96
N LEU A 652 -19.63 17.94 1.49
CA LEU A 652 -18.70 17.03 0.83
C LEU A 652 -19.46 16.18 -0.16
N ASP A 653 -19.29 16.45 -1.43
CA ASP A 653 -19.81 15.63 -2.51
C ASP A 653 -18.90 14.41 -2.72
N LEU A 654 -18.03 14.40 -3.72
CA LEU A 654 -17.08 13.32 -3.96
C LEU A 654 -15.81 13.46 -3.11
N PHE A 655 -15.24 14.68 -3.08
CA PHE A 655 -14.03 14.97 -2.29
C PHE A 655 -13.88 16.47 -2.04
N GLU A 656 -13.01 16.81 -1.08
CA GLU A 656 -12.54 18.18 -0.85
C GLU A 656 -11.08 18.17 -0.40
N VAL A 657 -10.37 19.24 -0.69
CA VAL A 657 -9.00 19.47 -0.22
C VAL A 657 -8.94 20.80 0.51
N ILE A 658 -8.69 20.75 1.82
CA ILE A 658 -8.62 21.94 2.67
C ILE A 658 -7.16 22.32 2.92
N VAL A 659 -6.77 23.50 2.49
CA VAL A 659 -5.45 24.07 2.79
C VAL A 659 -5.61 25.02 3.97
N ILE A 660 -4.86 24.76 5.06
CA ILE A 660 -4.91 25.53 6.31
C ILE A 660 -3.57 26.22 6.49
N GLU A 661 -3.61 27.54 6.77
CA GLU A 661 -2.44 28.36 7.01
C GLU A 661 -2.58 29.13 8.34
N GLY A 662 -1.47 29.60 8.93
CA GLY A 662 -1.48 30.42 10.14
C GLY A 662 -1.65 29.67 11.46
N PHE A 663 -1.31 28.35 11.48
CA PHE A 663 -1.45 27.47 12.66
C PHE A 663 -0.11 27.24 13.38
#